data_2f5c6ffe5e5073d42399710faa5be72b
#
_entry.id   2f5c6ffe5e5073d42399710faa5be72b
#
_cell.length_a   1.000
_cell.length_b   1.000
_cell.length_c   1.000
_cell.angle_alpha   90.00
_cell.angle_beta   90.00
_cell.angle_gamma   90.00
#
_symmetry.space_group_name_H-M   'P 1'
#
loop_
_entity.id
_entity.type
_entity.pdbx_description
1 polymer ?
#
loop_
_entity_poly.entity_id
_entity_poly.type
_entity_poly.pdbx_seq_one_letter_code
_entity_poly.pdbx_strand_id
1 'polypeptide(L)'
;MIAALLIAVGASSLAGIVHDSLGGAVPRASVIVRSASAPERQTTTGPDGRFTVEAPDTGDVTVIVRAGGFAETTQRVGSSDRGRELDIVVVPAAILETVTVTPTRTEQRQGDTPASVSVLTSQEIKSSPAVVADDVLRQIPTFSLFRRSNSLSTHPTSQGVSLRGIGPSGVSRTLVLLDDVPFNDPFGGWVYWTRVPLENTDRIEVVEGASSSLYGNYAMGGVINIVTTHPERRTVELKPQYGTRNSPKLDYVASDTWNKLGAVVEGSVFDTDGFPIVAAAEKGPIDINASVKYSNVSTKLEYTPNDHTSAFFRGGYFSENRSNGKVDEVNDTRWTSASGGLRIVLPDQSTLQGRVFLDYQRFHSTFMAVTNASTSRNLDRLSVDQHVPTDASGATAQWSKILSSTNVLSAGGDWRWVQGDSHEDSYNAATPQKIIPPVTILPVLALQRISGGTQQISGAFIQDVLTPVTPLTITLSARVDHWRNYDAHNLETAVIPGTPVNNLPNLAGRDDTALSPRAGLLYHLSDRVSAWGAVSSGFRAPTLNELFRQFRVGNVLTLANNQLGPERLTGGEAGVNVAVARNLTWRTTWFDNHITNPVANVTLSTTPATITQQRQNLGATQIWGVQTDAEYRIGQSWRIVGAYIYDNATVTDGGIANRALVGNFLPQVPKHRGSIQLAYADPRLINVAIGIQLYGLQYDDDQNIRAVQPAALTEAGYATTIGPGLPGYTIVDVTASRRIGRNFEVFAGVQNLLNQEYFVATQPDTIGTPRLVNGGVRVRFSAR
;
A
#
# COMPACT_ATOMS: atom_id res chain seq x y z
N MET A 1 -67.37 -2.84 28.47
CA MET A 1 -66.69 -3.67 27.47
C MET A 1 -66.52 -2.83 26.21
N ILE A 2 -65.31 -2.28 26.07
CA ILE A 2 -64.90 -1.59 24.84
C ILE A 2 -63.90 -2.55 24.13
N ALA A 3 -64.32 -3.09 22.98
CA ALA A 3 -63.52 -3.94 22.15
C ALA A 3 -62.56 -3.04 21.37
N ALA A 4 -61.26 -3.13 21.64
CA ALA A 4 -60.23 -2.53 20.83
C ALA A 4 -60.06 -3.34 19.54
N LEU A 5 -60.43 -2.76 18.44
CA LEU A 5 -60.26 -3.28 17.09
C LEU A 5 -58.73 -3.16 16.74
N LEU A 6 -57.97 -4.23 16.88
CA LEU A 6 -56.63 -4.31 16.31
C LEU A 6 -56.75 -4.42 14.78
N ILE A 7 -56.52 -3.31 14.07
CA ILE A 7 -56.35 -3.30 12.64
C ILE A 7 -54.94 -3.92 12.40
N ALA A 8 -54.90 -5.20 11.97
CA ALA A 8 -53.68 -5.79 11.43
C ALA A 8 -53.36 -5.08 10.12
N VAL A 9 -52.38 -4.20 10.13
CA VAL A 9 -51.78 -3.64 8.91
C VAL A 9 -51.07 -4.77 8.22
N GLY A 10 -51.59 -5.21 7.07
CA GLY A 10 -50.95 -6.19 6.21
C GLY A 10 -49.54 -5.67 5.85
N ALA A 11 -48.53 -6.48 5.96
CA ALA A 11 -47.17 -6.18 5.55
C ALA A 11 -46.86 -6.94 4.24
N SER A 12 -46.53 -6.22 3.19
CA SER A 12 -46.00 -6.78 1.94
C SER A 12 -44.48 -6.83 2.01
N SER A 13 -43.88 -7.81 1.35
CA SER A 13 -42.43 -7.84 1.24
C SER A 13 -41.94 -7.03 0.04
N LEU A 14 -41.00 -6.12 0.27
CA LEU A 14 -40.29 -5.37 -0.75
C LEU A 14 -38.95 -6.09 -1.02
N ALA A 15 -38.71 -6.51 -2.26
CA ALA A 15 -37.48 -7.17 -2.66
C ALA A 15 -36.71 -6.31 -3.69
N GLY A 16 -35.40 -6.39 -3.67
CA GLY A 16 -34.55 -5.65 -4.64
C GLY A 16 -33.12 -6.16 -4.67
N ILE A 17 -32.36 -5.58 -5.59
CA ILE A 17 -30.92 -5.78 -5.71
C ILE A 17 -30.22 -4.43 -5.63
N VAL A 18 -29.12 -4.39 -4.90
CA VAL A 18 -28.21 -3.24 -4.83
C VAL A 18 -26.95 -3.60 -5.57
N HIS A 19 -26.56 -2.80 -6.56
CA HIS A 19 -25.34 -2.98 -7.31
C HIS A 19 -24.64 -1.64 -7.55
N ASP A 20 -23.33 -1.69 -7.80
CA ASP A 20 -22.54 -0.52 -8.19
C ASP A 20 -22.82 -0.11 -9.66
N SER A 21 -22.25 1.00 -10.09
CA SER A 21 -22.39 1.52 -11.47
C SER A 21 -21.74 0.60 -12.52
N LEU A 22 -20.88 -0.35 -12.14
CA LEU A 22 -20.33 -1.40 -12.98
C LEU A 22 -21.16 -2.68 -12.96
N GLY A 23 -22.23 -2.71 -12.13
CA GLY A 23 -23.14 -3.83 -11.94
C GLY A 23 -22.58 -4.92 -11.04
N GLY A 24 -21.55 -4.63 -10.28
CA GLY A 24 -21.09 -5.47 -9.18
C GLY A 24 -22.12 -5.47 -8.04
N ALA A 25 -22.46 -6.65 -7.48
CA ALA A 25 -23.33 -6.72 -6.31
C ALA A 25 -22.69 -5.98 -5.15
N VAL A 26 -23.51 -5.28 -4.35
CA VAL A 26 -23.04 -4.59 -3.14
C VAL A 26 -23.55 -5.36 -1.91
N PRO A 27 -22.75 -6.25 -1.34
CA PRO A 27 -23.13 -7.04 -0.16
C PRO A 27 -23.13 -6.18 1.11
N ARG A 28 -23.93 -6.59 2.09
CA ARG A 28 -24.05 -5.93 3.40
C ARG A 28 -24.42 -4.44 3.35
N ALA A 29 -24.97 -3.97 2.25
CA ALA A 29 -25.56 -2.64 2.23
C ALA A 29 -26.75 -2.59 3.18
N SER A 30 -26.78 -1.60 4.04
CA SER A 30 -27.94 -1.36 4.92
C SER A 30 -29.08 -0.79 4.10
N VAL A 31 -30.21 -1.47 4.09
CA VAL A 31 -31.43 -1.05 3.39
C VAL A 31 -32.46 -0.67 4.43
N ILE A 32 -32.84 0.58 4.45
CA ILE A 32 -33.78 1.18 5.42
C ILE A 32 -35.05 1.57 4.68
N VAL A 33 -36.19 1.12 5.17
CA VAL A 33 -37.49 1.48 4.61
C VAL A 33 -38.24 2.39 5.59
N ARG A 34 -38.54 3.60 5.14
CA ARG A 34 -39.30 4.61 5.88
C ARG A 34 -40.67 4.82 5.24
N SER A 35 -41.67 4.87 6.11
CA SER A 35 -43.06 5.18 5.75
C SER A 35 -43.65 6.18 6.75
N ALA A 36 -44.59 6.98 6.30
CA ALA A 36 -45.35 7.88 7.21
C ALA A 36 -46.29 7.11 8.14
N SER A 37 -46.66 5.88 7.80
CA SER A 37 -47.72 5.10 8.47
C SER A 37 -47.23 3.91 9.31
N ALA A 38 -45.88 3.61 9.28
CA ALA A 38 -45.34 2.48 10.01
C ALA A 38 -43.92 2.77 10.53
N PRO A 39 -43.44 2.05 11.58
CA PRO A 39 -42.08 2.17 12.07
C PRO A 39 -41.07 1.86 10.97
N GLU A 40 -39.90 2.50 11.08
CA GLU A 40 -38.74 2.23 10.20
C GLU A 40 -38.36 0.74 10.27
N ARG A 41 -38.12 0.15 9.10
CA ARG A 41 -37.63 -1.22 8.96
C ARG A 41 -36.25 -1.22 8.30
N GLN A 42 -35.37 -2.09 8.75
CA GLN A 42 -34.03 -2.19 8.25
C GLN A 42 -33.70 -3.66 7.95
N THR A 43 -32.96 -3.88 6.86
CA THR A 43 -32.35 -5.15 6.51
C THR A 43 -30.97 -4.89 5.92
N THR A 44 -30.20 -5.94 5.62
CA THR A 44 -28.94 -5.84 4.89
C THR A 44 -29.00 -6.68 3.63
N THR A 45 -28.28 -6.22 2.58
CA THR A 45 -28.15 -7.01 1.35
C THR A 45 -27.34 -8.28 1.60
N GLY A 46 -27.77 -9.34 0.95
CA GLY A 46 -27.01 -10.59 0.88
C GLY A 46 -25.73 -10.48 0.05
N PRO A 47 -24.95 -11.55 -0.05
CA PRO A 47 -23.73 -11.57 -0.84
C PRO A 47 -23.92 -11.30 -2.34
N ASP A 48 -25.15 -11.50 -2.83
CA ASP A 48 -25.57 -11.23 -4.21
C ASP A 48 -26.17 -9.81 -4.41
N GLY A 49 -26.07 -8.97 -3.38
CA GLY A 49 -26.64 -7.63 -3.36
C GLY A 49 -28.18 -7.60 -3.19
N ARG A 50 -28.83 -8.77 -3.03
CA ARG A 50 -30.27 -8.85 -2.88
C ARG A 50 -30.70 -8.60 -1.44
N PHE A 51 -31.89 -7.99 -1.32
CA PHE A 51 -32.52 -7.79 -0.03
C PHE A 51 -34.02 -8.09 -0.11
N THR A 52 -34.57 -8.40 1.05
CA THR A 52 -36.03 -8.47 1.27
C THR A 52 -36.32 -7.80 2.60
N VAL A 53 -37.30 -6.91 2.62
CA VAL A 53 -37.68 -6.14 3.81
C VAL A 53 -39.21 -5.98 3.85
N GLU A 54 -39.77 -6.04 5.04
CA GLU A 54 -41.20 -5.78 5.21
C GLU A 54 -41.52 -4.28 5.00
N ALA A 55 -42.59 -4.01 4.27
CA ALA A 55 -43.09 -2.67 4.03
C ALA A 55 -44.61 -2.63 4.24
N PRO A 56 -45.21 -1.50 4.63
CA PRO A 56 -46.66 -1.36 4.76
C PRO A 56 -47.36 -1.54 3.40
N ASP A 57 -48.51 -2.19 3.36
CA ASP A 57 -49.27 -2.45 2.11
C ASP A 57 -49.83 -1.17 1.44
N THR A 58 -49.94 -0.09 2.14
CA THR A 58 -50.52 1.17 1.66
C THR A 58 -49.57 2.34 1.86
N GLY A 59 -49.67 3.32 0.93
CA GLY A 59 -48.88 4.56 0.94
C GLY A 59 -47.46 4.38 0.29
N ASP A 60 -46.85 5.48 -0.02
CA ASP A 60 -45.48 5.48 -0.57
C ASP A 60 -44.46 5.17 0.51
N VAL A 61 -43.38 4.46 0.17
CA VAL A 61 -42.27 4.22 1.05
C VAL A 61 -40.98 4.80 0.45
N THR A 62 -40.07 5.21 1.31
CA THR A 62 -38.73 5.64 0.92
C THR A 62 -37.74 4.56 1.29
N VAL A 63 -37.06 4.03 0.32
CA VAL A 63 -35.94 3.07 0.49
C VAL A 63 -34.65 3.86 0.51
N ILE A 64 -33.89 3.72 1.58
CA ILE A 64 -32.57 4.36 1.75
C ILE A 64 -31.53 3.25 1.82
N VAL A 65 -30.52 3.31 0.95
CA VAL A 65 -29.42 2.34 0.91
C VAL A 65 -28.13 3.02 1.34
N ARG A 66 -27.42 2.38 2.28
CA ARG A 66 -26.09 2.78 2.78
C ARG A 66 -25.13 1.64 2.62
N ALA A 67 -24.00 1.89 1.98
CA ALA A 67 -22.92 0.92 1.83
C ALA A 67 -21.56 1.61 1.96
N GLY A 68 -20.57 0.92 2.53
CA GLY A 68 -19.22 1.45 2.68
C GLY A 68 -18.62 1.82 1.30
N GLY A 69 -18.08 3.02 1.18
CA GLY A 69 -17.51 3.52 -0.08
C GLY A 69 -18.53 4.07 -1.08
N PHE A 70 -19.84 4.00 -0.79
CA PHE A 70 -20.90 4.48 -1.67
C PHE A 70 -21.70 5.62 -1.03
N ALA A 71 -22.24 6.50 -1.86
CA ALA A 71 -23.16 7.54 -1.41
C ALA A 71 -24.50 6.93 -1.00
N GLU A 72 -25.11 7.50 0.03
CA GLU A 72 -26.47 7.14 0.41
C GLU A 72 -27.41 7.34 -0.79
N THR A 73 -28.06 6.26 -1.20
CA THR A 73 -29.01 6.29 -2.31
C THR A 73 -30.42 6.19 -1.75
N THR A 74 -31.26 7.12 -2.18
CA THR A 74 -32.67 7.17 -1.75
C THR A 74 -33.60 7.00 -2.94
N GLN A 75 -34.51 6.03 -2.87
CA GLN A 75 -35.52 5.76 -3.90
C GLN A 75 -36.94 5.76 -3.29
N ARG A 76 -37.82 6.53 -3.89
CA ARG A 76 -39.26 6.45 -3.55
C ARG A 76 -39.90 5.31 -4.31
N VAL A 77 -40.68 4.51 -3.62
CA VAL A 77 -41.39 3.35 -4.17
C VAL A 77 -42.87 3.56 -3.90
N GLY A 78 -43.62 3.76 -4.96
CA GLY A 78 -45.09 3.90 -4.91
C GLY A 78 -45.79 2.56 -4.66
N SER A 79 -47.06 2.60 -4.28
CA SER A 79 -47.86 1.40 -4.07
C SER A 79 -48.01 0.54 -5.35
N SER A 80 -47.97 1.14 -6.54
CA SER A 80 -47.99 0.46 -7.83
C SER A 80 -46.71 -0.32 -8.20
N ASP A 81 -45.58 0.02 -7.60
CA ASP A 81 -44.30 -0.60 -7.89
C ASP A 81 -43.94 -1.75 -6.93
N ARG A 82 -44.83 -2.02 -5.97
CA ARG A 82 -44.70 -3.13 -5.05
C ARG A 82 -44.96 -4.43 -5.79
N GLY A 83 -44.07 -5.40 -5.53
CA GLY A 83 -44.09 -6.70 -6.25
C GLY A 83 -43.16 -6.74 -7.46
N ARG A 84 -42.55 -5.60 -7.84
CA ARG A 84 -41.38 -5.59 -8.75
C ARG A 84 -40.12 -5.61 -7.94
N GLU A 85 -39.10 -6.34 -8.40
CA GLU A 85 -37.76 -6.31 -7.86
C GLU A 85 -37.16 -4.92 -8.09
N LEU A 86 -36.79 -4.21 -7.01
CA LEU A 86 -36.14 -2.91 -7.10
C LEU A 86 -34.71 -3.08 -7.62
N ASP A 87 -34.34 -2.25 -8.56
CA ASP A 87 -32.98 -2.16 -9.08
C ASP A 87 -32.35 -0.86 -8.56
N ILE A 88 -31.46 -0.97 -7.55
CA ILE A 88 -30.87 0.17 -6.87
C ILE A 88 -29.39 0.25 -7.21
N VAL A 89 -29.03 1.28 -7.97
CA VAL A 89 -27.62 1.58 -8.30
C VAL A 89 -27.08 2.53 -7.25
N VAL A 90 -26.02 2.09 -6.57
CA VAL A 90 -25.26 2.96 -5.69
C VAL A 90 -24.04 3.51 -6.42
N VAL A 91 -23.75 4.78 -6.20
CA VAL A 91 -22.59 5.46 -6.77
C VAL A 91 -21.52 5.67 -5.69
N PRO A 92 -20.22 5.70 -6.03
CA PRO A 92 -19.20 5.99 -5.05
C PRO A 92 -19.51 7.24 -4.24
N ALA A 93 -19.31 7.17 -2.93
CA ALA A 93 -19.54 8.29 -2.04
C ALA A 93 -18.66 9.49 -2.42
N ALA A 94 -19.11 10.70 -2.15
CA ALA A 94 -18.20 11.83 -2.10
C ALA A 94 -17.14 11.60 -1.01
N ILE A 95 -15.94 12.16 -1.20
CA ILE A 95 -14.79 11.86 -0.32
C ILE A 95 -15.15 11.97 1.17
N LEU A 96 -15.87 13.00 1.58
CA LEU A 96 -16.19 13.23 2.99
C LEU A 96 -17.26 12.27 3.55
N GLU A 97 -18.04 11.61 2.71
CA GLU A 97 -19.08 10.64 3.09
C GLU A 97 -18.58 9.20 3.10
N THR A 98 -17.38 8.96 2.58
CA THR A 98 -16.77 7.62 2.55
C THR A 98 -16.50 7.12 3.95
N VAL A 99 -16.90 5.88 4.25
CA VAL A 99 -16.64 5.23 5.54
C VAL A 99 -15.26 4.58 5.50
N THR A 100 -14.48 4.78 6.54
CA THR A 100 -13.14 4.21 6.74
C THR A 100 -13.02 3.63 8.15
N VAL A 101 -12.16 2.64 8.32
CA VAL A 101 -11.90 1.98 9.61
C VAL A 101 -10.50 2.28 10.12
N THR A 102 -9.54 2.40 9.23
CA THR A 102 -8.11 2.45 9.56
C THR A 102 -7.71 3.59 10.51
N PRO A 103 -8.23 4.82 10.39
CA PRO A 103 -7.77 5.93 11.23
C PRO A 103 -8.01 5.75 12.73
N THR A 104 -9.08 5.04 13.11
CA THR A 104 -9.51 4.89 14.50
C THR A 104 -9.73 3.44 14.92
N ARG A 105 -9.49 2.49 14.02
CA ARG A 105 -9.85 1.06 14.17
C ARG A 105 -11.34 0.83 14.44
N THR A 106 -12.18 1.81 14.14
CA THR A 106 -13.66 1.77 14.21
C THR A 106 -14.23 2.44 12.98
N GLU A 107 -15.41 2.03 12.54
CA GLU A 107 -16.08 2.64 11.38
C GLU A 107 -16.44 4.10 11.63
N GLN A 108 -15.90 4.99 10.80
CA GLN A 108 -16.16 6.42 10.83
C GLN A 108 -16.26 6.98 9.41
N ARG A 109 -16.99 8.08 9.23
CA ARG A 109 -16.92 8.85 7.99
C ARG A 109 -15.56 9.54 7.89
N GLN A 110 -15.03 9.61 6.71
CA GLN A 110 -13.76 10.29 6.46
C GLN A 110 -13.82 11.77 6.90
N GLY A 111 -14.95 12.44 6.64
CA GLY A 111 -15.18 13.81 7.06
C GLY A 111 -15.26 14.04 8.59
N ASP A 112 -15.46 12.99 9.37
CA ASP A 112 -15.59 13.04 10.84
C ASP A 112 -14.28 12.60 11.55
N THR A 113 -13.20 12.43 10.80
CA THR A 113 -11.93 11.93 11.30
C THR A 113 -10.87 13.04 11.32
N PRO A 114 -10.19 13.32 12.47
CA PRO A 114 -9.10 14.31 12.53
C PRO A 114 -7.79 13.70 11.99
N ALA A 115 -7.80 13.35 10.71
CA ALA A 115 -6.66 12.79 9.98
C ALA A 115 -6.85 12.99 8.48
N SER A 116 -5.75 13.04 7.75
CA SER A 116 -5.77 12.97 6.29
C SER A 116 -5.93 11.51 5.87
N VAL A 117 -6.98 11.23 5.10
CA VAL A 117 -7.31 9.88 4.64
C VAL A 117 -7.66 9.92 3.16
N SER A 118 -7.12 8.98 2.40
CA SER A 118 -7.49 8.71 1.01
C SER A 118 -8.05 7.30 0.89
N VAL A 119 -9.16 7.12 0.19
CA VAL A 119 -9.76 5.81 -0.04
C VAL A 119 -9.88 5.59 -1.54
N LEU A 120 -9.29 4.51 -2.03
CA LEU A 120 -9.45 4.01 -3.40
C LEU A 120 -10.48 2.89 -3.38
N THR A 121 -11.57 3.08 -4.07
CA THR A 121 -12.67 2.11 -4.15
C THR A 121 -12.37 1.00 -5.16
N SER A 122 -13.07 -0.13 -5.07
CA SER A 122 -12.99 -1.22 -6.05
C SER A 122 -13.21 -0.73 -7.48
N GLN A 123 -14.12 0.23 -7.69
CA GLN A 123 -14.37 0.82 -8.99
C GLN A 123 -13.16 1.58 -9.53
N GLU A 124 -12.51 2.40 -8.71
CA GLU A 124 -11.30 3.14 -9.10
C GLU A 124 -10.14 2.19 -9.39
N ILE A 125 -9.96 1.16 -8.58
CA ILE A 125 -8.95 0.12 -8.78
C ILE A 125 -9.18 -0.59 -10.11
N LYS A 126 -10.41 -1.06 -10.39
CA LYS A 126 -10.76 -1.82 -11.59
C LYS A 126 -10.79 -0.97 -12.87
N SER A 127 -10.98 0.34 -12.76
CA SER A 127 -10.95 1.29 -13.89
C SER A 127 -9.54 1.84 -14.17
N SER A 128 -8.54 1.45 -13.42
CA SER A 128 -7.13 1.80 -13.66
C SER A 128 -6.49 0.83 -14.67
N PRO A 129 -5.51 1.27 -15.51
CA PRO A 129 -4.71 0.39 -16.36
C PRO A 129 -3.65 -0.39 -15.57
N ALA A 130 -3.70 -0.35 -14.26
CA ALA A 130 -2.74 -0.94 -13.36
C ALA A 130 -2.61 -2.45 -13.53
N VAL A 131 -1.38 -2.94 -13.54
CA VAL A 131 -1.05 -4.36 -13.53
C VAL A 131 -0.80 -4.83 -12.09
N VAL A 132 -0.25 -3.96 -11.25
CA VAL A 132 0.12 -4.18 -9.86
C VAL A 132 -0.40 -3.06 -8.95
N ALA A 133 -0.44 -3.30 -7.65
CA ALA A 133 -1.12 -2.38 -6.73
C ALA A 133 -0.41 -1.03 -6.55
N ASP A 134 0.91 -0.96 -6.67
CA ASP A 134 1.62 0.31 -6.58
C ASP A 134 1.29 1.25 -7.76
N ASP A 135 0.91 0.73 -8.93
CA ASP A 135 0.43 1.56 -10.05
C ASP A 135 -0.84 2.33 -9.66
N VAL A 136 -1.76 1.67 -8.93
CA VAL A 136 -2.99 2.32 -8.45
C VAL A 136 -2.67 3.37 -7.39
N LEU A 137 -1.80 3.03 -6.43
CA LEU A 137 -1.43 3.93 -5.32
C LEU A 137 -0.67 5.18 -5.77
N ARG A 138 0.03 5.14 -6.91
CA ARG A 138 0.71 6.32 -7.49
C ARG A 138 -0.22 7.47 -7.86
N GLN A 139 -1.52 7.23 -7.96
CA GLN A 139 -2.54 8.27 -8.11
C GLN A 139 -2.67 9.16 -6.87
N ILE A 140 -2.18 8.71 -5.72
CA ILE A 140 -2.14 9.47 -4.47
C ILE A 140 -0.77 10.17 -4.39
N PRO A 141 -0.68 11.51 -4.50
CA PRO A 141 0.61 12.21 -4.55
C PRO A 141 1.47 12.08 -3.30
N THR A 142 0.89 11.76 -2.16
CA THR A 142 1.62 11.50 -0.91
C THR A 142 2.34 10.17 -0.92
N PHE A 143 1.89 9.18 -1.72
CA PHE A 143 2.47 7.84 -1.81
C PHE A 143 3.70 7.83 -2.71
N SER A 144 4.81 7.29 -2.25
CA SER A 144 6.00 7.03 -3.06
C SER A 144 6.68 5.72 -2.66
N LEU A 145 7.32 5.09 -3.63
CA LEU A 145 8.29 4.02 -3.39
C LEU A 145 9.68 4.61 -3.33
N PHE A 146 10.57 3.91 -2.65
CA PHE A 146 12.00 4.21 -2.69
C PHE A 146 12.51 3.99 -4.10
N ARG A 147 12.76 4.85 -4.90
CA ARG A 147 12.93 4.92 -6.35
C ARG A 147 11.58 5.04 -7.07
N ARG A 148 11.60 5.77 -8.17
CA ARG A 148 10.43 6.06 -8.99
C ARG A 148 9.94 4.88 -9.83
N SER A 149 10.74 3.82 -9.96
CA SER A 149 10.40 2.66 -10.78
C SER A 149 9.23 1.87 -10.19
N ASN A 150 8.49 1.26 -11.08
CA ASN A 150 7.35 0.42 -10.77
C ASN A 150 7.83 -0.96 -10.26
N SER A 151 7.00 -1.65 -9.47
CA SER A 151 7.35 -2.93 -8.88
C SER A 151 7.57 -4.06 -9.89
N LEU A 152 7.21 -3.89 -11.16
CA LEU A 152 7.49 -4.87 -12.21
C LEU A 152 8.99 -4.92 -12.59
N SER A 153 9.75 -3.84 -12.40
CA SER A 153 11.17 -3.77 -12.76
C SER A 153 12.11 -3.46 -11.60
N THR A 154 11.56 -3.03 -10.45
CA THR A 154 12.36 -2.66 -9.27
C THR A 154 12.78 -3.89 -8.48
N HIS A 155 14.04 -3.93 -8.05
CA HIS A 155 14.52 -4.95 -7.13
C HIS A 155 13.61 -5.00 -5.87
N PRO A 156 13.21 -6.19 -5.38
CA PRO A 156 12.26 -6.30 -4.26
C PRO A 156 12.65 -5.49 -3.03
N THR A 157 13.93 -5.52 -2.64
CA THR A 157 14.46 -4.83 -1.47
C THR A 157 14.51 -3.30 -1.59
N SER A 158 14.13 -2.74 -2.76
CA SER A 158 14.02 -1.31 -3.01
C SER A 158 12.56 -0.81 -3.04
N GLN A 159 11.59 -1.65 -2.64
CA GLN A 159 10.16 -1.34 -2.68
C GLN A 159 9.62 -0.85 -1.32
N GLY A 160 10.44 -0.12 -0.58
CA GLY A 160 10.01 0.56 0.65
C GLY A 160 8.99 1.65 0.35
N VAL A 161 8.02 1.81 1.24
CA VAL A 161 6.91 2.75 1.13
C VAL A 161 7.16 3.98 1.97
N SER A 162 6.90 5.13 1.38
CA SER A 162 6.90 6.43 2.05
C SER A 162 5.59 7.15 1.77
N LEU A 163 5.03 7.78 2.79
CA LEU A 163 3.95 8.77 2.68
C LEU A 163 4.51 10.12 3.09
N ARG A 164 4.17 11.20 2.35
CA ARG A 164 4.66 12.57 2.60
C ARG A 164 6.18 12.65 2.73
N GLY A 165 6.93 11.91 1.92
CA GLY A 165 8.40 11.94 1.96
C GLY A 165 9.05 11.41 3.26
N ILE A 166 8.27 10.80 4.16
CA ILE A 166 8.81 10.28 5.42
C ILE A 166 9.64 9.02 5.14
N GLY A 167 10.93 9.20 5.14
CA GLY A 167 11.93 8.14 5.08
C GLY A 167 12.21 7.54 3.72
N PRO A 168 13.06 8.17 2.92
CA PRO A 168 13.52 7.60 1.66
C PRO A 168 14.53 6.49 1.91
N SER A 169 14.10 5.25 1.99
CA SER A 169 14.98 4.07 2.02
C SER A 169 14.26 2.85 1.47
N GLY A 170 15.00 1.76 1.20
CA GLY A 170 14.39 0.50 0.80
C GLY A 170 13.44 -0.09 1.87
N VAL A 171 13.52 0.38 3.10
CA VAL A 171 12.69 -0.04 4.23
C VAL A 171 11.53 0.93 4.42
N SER A 172 10.32 0.39 4.56
CA SER A 172 9.11 1.21 4.74
C SER A 172 9.09 1.91 6.10
N ARG A 173 8.54 3.10 6.12
CA ARG A 173 8.09 3.79 7.33
C ARG A 173 6.57 3.90 7.39
N THR A 174 5.94 3.21 6.46
CA THR A 174 4.48 3.08 6.34
C THR A 174 4.13 1.61 6.57
N LEU A 175 3.20 1.35 7.46
CA LEU A 175 2.66 0.01 7.66
C LEU A 175 1.67 -0.31 6.55
N VAL A 176 1.88 -1.41 5.87
CA VAL A 176 0.91 -1.94 4.90
C VAL A 176 0.21 -3.13 5.51
N LEU A 177 -1.10 -3.16 5.43
CA LEU A 177 -1.97 -4.22 5.95
C LEU A 177 -2.75 -4.86 4.80
N LEU A 178 -3.04 -6.14 4.94
CA LEU A 178 -4.03 -6.86 4.15
C LEU A 178 -5.07 -7.46 5.10
N ASP A 179 -6.32 -7.00 5.03
CA ASP A 179 -7.38 -7.34 5.98
C ASP A 179 -6.93 -7.14 7.45
N ASP A 180 -6.28 -6.01 7.74
CA ASP A 180 -5.69 -5.62 9.03
C ASP A 180 -4.54 -6.52 9.55
N VAL A 181 -3.96 -7.37 8.70
CA VAL A 181 -2.77 -8.18 9.00
C VAL A 181 -1.54 -7.53 8.37
N PRO A 182 -0.39 -7.42 9.07
CA PRO A 182 0.84 -6.86 8.52
C PRO A 182 1.26 -7.53 7.22
N PHE A 183 1.57 -6.72 6.19
CA PHE A 183 1.88 -7.18 4.83
C PHE A 183 3.31 -6.84 4.39
N ASN A 184 4.00 -5.97 5.13
CA ASN A 184 5.40 -5.67 4.91
C ASN A 184 6.27 -6.92 5.09
N ASP A 185 7.32 -7.03 4.29
CA ASP A 185 8.34 -8.05 4.42
C ASP A 185 8.86 -8.13 5.87
N PRO A 186 8.86 -9.31 6.49
CA PRO A 186 9.20 -9.41 7.92
C PRO A 186 10.68 -9.14 8.20
N PHE A 187 11.61 -9.48 7.29
CA PHE A 187 13.04 -9.28 7.45
C PHE A 187 13.47 -7.87 7.10
N GLY A 188 12.89 -7.30 6.02
CA GLY A 188 13.37 -6.06 5.45
C GLY A 188 12.42 -4.88 5.44
N GLY A 189 11.14 -5.09 5.67
CA GLY A 189 10.14 -4.03 5.76
C GLY A 189 9.67 -3.43 4.42
N TRP A 190 10.12 -3.93 3.27
CA TRP A 190 9.58 -3.55 1.95
C TRP A 190 8.25 -4.24 1.66
N VAL A 191 7.64 -3.99 0.49
CA VAL A 191 6.34 -4.57 0.14
C VAL A 191 6.40 -5.23 -1.24
N TYR A 192 5.96 -6.47 -1.34
CA TYR A 192 5.75 -7.15 -2.62
C TYR A 192 4.38 -6.80 -3.19
N TRP A 193 4.30 -5.76 -4.01
CA TRP A 193 3.03 -5.27 -4.57
C TRP A 193 2.38 -6.25 -5.54
N THR A 194 3.15 -7.17 -6.10
CA THR A 194 2.70 -8.31 -6.93
C THR A 194 1.91 -9.34 -6.14
N ARG A 195 1.97 -9.35 -4.79
CA ARG A 195 1.16 -10.20 -3.91
C ARG A 195 -0.26 -9.67 -3.70
N VAL A 196 -0.53 -8.41 -4.00
CA VAL A 196 -1.83 -7.78 -3.71
C VAL A 196 -2.89 -8.32 -4.68
N PRO A 197 -4.01 -8.85 -4.18
CA PRO A 197 -5.09 -9.40 -5.02
C PRO A 197 -6.00 -8.29 -5.55
N LEU A 198 -5.55 -7.54 -6.56
CA LEU A 198 -6.25 -6.34 -7.06
C LEU A 198 -7.71 -6.60 -7.44
N GLU A 199 -8.02 -7.74 -8.10
CA GLU A 199 -9.40 -8.03 -8.55
C GLU A 199 -10.33 -8.38 -7.38
N ASN A 200 -9.79 -8.83 -6.26
CA ASN A 200 -10.53 -9.12 -5.03
C ASN A 200 -10.39 -8.01 -3.96
N THR A 201 -9.86 -6.85 -4.33
CA THR A 201 -9.75 -5.71 -3.42
C THR A 201 -11.05 -4.90 -3.46
N ASP A 202 -11.69 -4.76 -2.30
CA ASP A 202 -12.87 -3.91 -2.10
C ASP A 202 -12.47 -2.44 -2.06
N ARG A 203 -11.44 -2.11 -1.28
CA ARG A 203 -10.89 -0.76 -1.18
C ARG A 203 -9.47 -0.75 -0.63
N ILE A 204 -8.77 0.33 -0.86
CA ILE A 204 -7.49 0.63 -0.22
C ILE A 204 -7.65 1.92 0.57
N GLU A 205 -7.42 1.85 1.88
CA GLU A 205 -7.44 3.00 2.77
C GLU A 205 -6.00 3.46 3.03
N VAL A 206 -5.70 4.72 2.79
CA VAL A 206 -4.39 5.34 3.04
C VAL A 206 -4.57 6.43 4.09
N VAL A 207 -3.95 6.24 5.25
CA VAL A 207 -3.93 7.20 6.34
C VAL A 207 -2.55 7.81 6.41
N GLU A 208 -2.45 9.08 6.09
CA GLU A 208 -1.21 9.84 6.14
C GLU A 208 -0.95 10.37 7.56
N GLY A 209 0.34 10.54 7.89
CA GLY A 209 0.80 10.99 9.20
C GLY A 209 0.95 9.88 10.22
N ALA A 210 1.62 10.19 11.33
CA ALA A 210 2.00 9.20 12.33
C ALA A 210 0.78 8.51 12.95
N SER A 211 0.70 7.20 12.76
CA SER A 211 -0.36 6.31 13.24
C SER A 211 0.16 5.27 14.26
N SER A 212 1.38 5.47 14.77
CA SER A 212 2.00 4.55 15.73
C SER A 212 1.22 4.44 17.04
N SER A 213 0.42 5.45 17.41
CA SER A 213 -0.43 5.40 18.63
C SER A 213 -1.47 4.27 18.61
N LEU A 214 -1.76 3.69 17.45
CA LEU A 214 -2.65 2.54 17.30
C LEU A 214 -1.92 1.32 16.75
N TYR A 215 -1.04 1.52 15.77
CA TYR A 215 -0.45 0.46 14.96
C TYR A 215 1.01 0.15 15.29
N GLY A 216 1.68 0.97 16.12
CA GLY A 216 3.06 0.75 16.55
C GLY A 216 4.08 0.87 15.44
N ASN A 217 5.01 -0.08 15.44
CA ASN A 217 6.14 -0.12 14.50
C ASN A 217 5.71 -0.10 13.03
N TYR A 218 6.48 0.56 12.17
CA TYR A 218 6.24 0.89 10.75
C TYR A 218 5.16 1.93 10.49
N ALA A 219 4.22 2.20 11.40
CA ALA A 219 3.18 3.20 11.19
C ALA A 219 3.64 4.64 11.48
N MET A 220 4.96 4.89 11.45
CA MET A 220 5.55 6.21 11.71
C MET A 220 5.17 7.24 10.64
N GLY A 221 5.10 6.84 9.37
CA GLY A 221 4.68 7.69 8.25
C GLY A 221 3.21 7.56 7.88
N GLY A 222 2.52 6.56 8.41
CA GLY A 222 1.12 6.28 8.12
C GLY A 222 0.81 4.80 7.94
N VAL A 223 -0.40 4.51 7.49
CA VAL A 223 -0.91 3.14 7.27
C VAL A 223 -1.60 3.06 5.90
N ILE A 224 -1.34 1.98 5.18
CA ILE A 224 -2.08 1.58 3.99
C ILE A 224 -2.78 0.27 4.31
N ASN A 225 -4.11 0.24 4.29
CA ASN A 225 -4.87 -0.98 4.54
C ASN A 225 -5.60 -1.43 3.27
N ILE A 226 -5.26 -2.61 2.78
CA ILE A 226 -5.87 -3.24 1.63
C ILE A 226 -6.97 -4.17 2.16
N VAL A 227 -8.22 -3.84 1.89
CA VAL A 227 -9.38 -4.60 2.35
C VAL A 227 -9.89 -5.43 1.19
N THR A 228 -9.97 -6.74 1.38
CA THR A 228 -10.49 -7.66 0.36
C THR A 228 -12.00 -7.80 0.45
N THR A 229 -12.62 -8.23 -0.65
CA THR A 229 -14.06 -8.45 -0.70
C THR A 229 -14.49 -9.57 0.26
N HIS A 230 -15.74 -9.51 0.66
CA HIS A 230 -16.40 -10.60 1.38
C HIS A 230 -16.87 -11.70 0.41
N PRO A 231 -17.05 -12.94 0.89
CA PRO A 231 -17.61 -13.99 0.05
C PRO A 231 -18.97 -13.63 -0.54
N GLU A 232 -19.12 -13.81 -1.85
CA GLU A 232 -20.36 -13.64 -2.59
C GLU A 232 -20.92 -14.99 -3.01
N ARG A 233 -22.25 -15.09 -3.15
CA ARG A 233 -22.89 -16.34 -3.54
C ARG A 233 -22.57 -16.69 -5.00
N ARG A 234 -22.02 -17.90 -5.20
CA ARG A 234 -21.75 -18.53 -6.51
C ARG A 234 -21.24 -17.56 -7.57
N THR A 235 -20.18 -16.86 -7.28
CA THR A 235 -19.56 -15.92 -8.22
C THR A 235 -18.25 -16.50 -8.71
N VAL A 236 -18.03 -16.45 -10.02
CA VAL A 236 -16.72 -16.73 -10.63
C VAL A 236 -16.39 -15.58 -11.56
N GLU A 237 -15.24 -14.96 -11.33
CA GLU A 237 -14.69 -13.92 -12.18
C GLU A 237 -13.33 -14.36 -12.73
N LEU A 238 -13.16 -14.24 -14.05
CA LEU A 238 -11.90 -14.52 -14.75
C LEU A 238 -11.54 -13.28 -15.56
N LYS A 239 -10.27 -12.86 -15.49
CA LYS A 239 -9.76 -11.73 -16.23
C LYS A 239 -8.46 -12.10 -16.95
N PRO A 240 -8.54 -12.84 -18.08
CA PRO A 240 -7.40 -12.98 -18.98
C PRO A 240 -7.09 -11.65 -19.66
N GLN A 241 -5.81 -11.30 -19.69
CA GLN A 241 -5.29 -10.13 -20.41
C GLN A 241 -3.93 -10.42 -21.03
N TYR A 242 -3.60 -9.66 -22.05
CA TYR A 242 -2.31 -9.71 -22.70
C TYR A 242 -1.81 -8.28 -22.95
N GLY A 243 -0.51 -8.09 -22.78
CA GLY A 243 0.10 -6.77 -22.92
C GLY A 243 1.35 -6.78 -23.79
N THR A 244 1.87 -5.57 -24.05
CA THR A 244 3.19 -5.38 -24.68
C THR A 244 4.29 -6.07 -23.87
N ARG A 245 5.41 -6.38 -24.52
CA ARG A 245 6.53 -7.12 -23.92
C ARG A 245 6.16 -8.57 -23.56
N ASN A 246 5.28 -9.17 -24.40
CA ASN A 246 4.82 -10.55 -24.19
C ASN A 246 4.34 -10.78 -22.76
N SER A 247 3.34 -9.99 -22.33
CA SER A 247 2.91 -9.95 -20.93
C SER A 247 1.53 -10.58 -20.74
N PRO A 248 1.40 -11.93 -20.73
CA PRO A 248 0.18 -12.60 -20.33
C PRO A 248 -0.08 -12.44 -18.84
N LYS A 249 -1.35 -12.19 -18.47
CA LYS A 249 -1.84 -12.19 -17.10
C LYS A 249 -3.19 -12.87 -17.01
N LEU A 250 -3.41 -13.63 -15.96
CA LEU A 250 -4.70 -14.17 -15.59
C LEU A 250 -4.96 -13.86 -14.12
N ASP A 251 -6.00 -13.10 -13.86
CA ASP A 251 -6.57 -12.97 -12.52
C ASP A 251 -7.85 -13.79 -12.44
N TYR A 252 -8.10 -14.41 -11.29
CA TYR A 252 -9.32 -15.17 -11.03
C TYR A 252 -9.81 -15.01 -9.60
N VAL A 253 -11.12 -14.97 -9.45
CA VAL A 253 -11.82 -14.97 -8.17
C VAL A 253 -12.99 -15.95 -8.27
N ALA A 254 -13.08 -16.86 -7.33
CA ALA A 254 -14.23 -17.76 -7.19
C ALA A 254 -14.75 -17.66 -5.76
N SER A 255 -16.04 -17.46 -5.61
CA SER A 255 -16.67 -17.23 -4.32
C SER A 255 -17.99 -17.98 -4.21
N ASP A 256 -18.29 -18.52 -3.05
CA ASP A 256 -19.62 -19.05 -2.72
C ASP A 256 -19.93 -18.86 -1.23
N THR A 257 -21.22 -18.94 -0.91
CA THR A 257 -21.72 -18.88 0.46
C THR A 257 -22.71 -20.02 0.71
N TRP A 258 -22.54 -20.71 1.85
CA TRP A 258 -23.38 -21.83 2.29
C TRP A 258 -23.86 -21.53 3.70
N ASN A 259 -25.08 -21.03 3.84
CA ASN A 259 -25.67 -20.65 5.12
C ASN A 259 -24.73 -19.66 5.88
N LYS A 260 -24.00 -20.16 6.87
CA LYS A 260 -23.13 -19.38 7.77
C LYS A 260 -21.65 -19.36 7.34
N LEU A 261 -21.28 -20.10 6.34
CA LEU A 261 -19.92 -20.22 5.82
C LEU A 261 -19.85 -19.56 4.44
N GLY A 262 -18.85 -18.73 4.24
CA GLY A 262 -18.49 -18.20 2.94
C GLY A 262 -17.04 -18.54 2.61
N ALA A 263 -16.73 -18.70 1.33
CA ALA A 263 -15.39 -18.94 0.85
C ALA A 263 -15.08 -18.08 -0.39
N VAL A 264 -13.84 -17.57 -0.45
CA VAL A 264 -13.27 -16.94 -1.64
C VAL A 264 -11.95 -17.63 -1.95
N VAL A 265 -11.77 -18.02 -3.19
CA VAL A 265 -10.48 -18.45 -3.75
C VAL A 265 -10.09 -17.44 -4.81
N GLU A 266 -8.90 -16.89 -4.70
CA GLU A 266 -8.40 -15.86 -5.62
C GLU A 266 -6.96 -16.17 -6.03
N GLY A 267 -6.55 -15.65 -7.17
CA GLY A 267 -5.17 -15.73 -7.58
C GLY A 267 -4.87 -14.94 -8.84
N SER A 268 -3.57 -14.81 -9.09
CA SER A 268 -3.03 -14.12 -10.24
C SER A 268 -1.79 -14.84 -10.74
N VAL A 269 -1.64 -14.93 -12.06
CA VAL A 269 -0.44 -15.40 -12.74
C VAL A 269 -0.04 -14.35 -13.75
N PHE A 270 1.23 -13.98 -13.75
CA PHE A 270 1.78 -12.97 -14.66
C PHE A 270 3.18 -13.38 -15.11
N ASP A 271 3.49 -13.07 -16.36
CA ASP A 271 4.83 -13.19 -16.95
C ASP A 271 5.09 -11.99 -17.86
N THR A 272 6.36 -11.59 -18.06
CA THR A 272 6.73 -10.54 -19.00
C THR A 272 8.19 -10.69 -19.44
N ASP A 273 8.46 -10.41 -20.73
CA ASP A 273 9.85 -10.29 -21.23
C ASP A 273 10.55 -9.00 -20.71
N GLY A 274 9.79 -8.15 -19.99
CA GLY A 274 10.30 -6.96 -19.37
C GLY A 274 10.80 -5.89 -20.33
N PHE A 275 11.57 -4.94 -19.79
CA PHE A 275 12.08 -3.80 -20.55
C PHE A 275 13.47 -3.36 -20.05
N PRO A 276 14.26 -2.68 -20.88
CA PRO A 276 15.53 -2.12 -20.45
C PRO A 276 15.32 -1.10 -19.33
N ILE A 277 16.20 -1.15 -18.33
CA ILE A 277 16.19 -0.19 -17.22
C ILE A 277 17.42 0.72 -17.20
N VAL A 278 18.43 0.48 -18.03
CA VAL A 278 19.60 1.34 -18.21
C VAL A 278 19.35 2.23 -19.43
N ALA A 279 19.63 3.53 -19.31
CA ALA A 279 19.51 4.49 -20.40
C ALA A 279 20.36 4.04 -21.60
N ALA A 280 19.88 4.27 -22.83
CA ALA A 280 20.53 3.77 -24.03
C ALA A 280 21.94 4.28 -24.20
N ALA A 281 22.23 5.52 -23.79
CA ALA A 281 23.54 6.14 -23.79
C ALA A 281 24.61 5.40 -22.95
N GLU A 282 24.18 4.63 -21.93
CA GLU A 282 25.09 3.92 -21.01
C GLU A 282 24.97 2.40 -21.10
N LYS A 283 24.00 1.89 -21.85
CA LYS A 283 23.72 0.46 -21.96
C LYS A 283 24.91 -0.29 -22.60
N GLY A 284 25.36 -1.34 -21.91
CA GLY A 284 26.43 -2.23 -22.39
C GLY A 284 25.94 -3.67 -22.63
N PRO A 285 26.87 -4.57 -23.05
CA PRO A 285 26.55 -5.98 -23.31
C PRO A 285 26.01 -6.76 -22.09
N ILE A 286 26.31 -6.34 -20.86
CA ILE A 286 25.80 -6.99 -19.65
C ILE A 286 24.34 -6.65 -19.37
N ASP A 287 23.80 -5.57 -19.97
CA ASP A 287 22.48 -5.05 -19.65
C ASP A 287 21.41 -5.73 -20.51
N ILE A 288 20.51 -6.41 -19.86
CA ILE A 288 19.34 -7.07 -20.43
C ILE A 288 18.03 -6.43 -19.90
N ASN A 289 16.89 -6.91 -20.34
CA ASN A 289 15.63 -6.45 -19.79
C ASN A 289 15.46 -6.85 -18.32
N ALA A 290 14.97 -5.97 -17.50
CA ALA A 290 14.41 -6.32 -16.21
C ALA A 290 13.03 -6.92 -16.41
N SER A 291 12.78 -8.10 -15.84
CA SER A 291 11.54 -8.84 -16.02
C SER A 291 11.06 -9.46 -14.72
N VAL A 292 9.78 -9.80 -14.66
CA VAL A 292 9.18 -10.46 -13.51
C VAL A 292 8.16 -11.51 -13.96
N LYS A 293 8.20 -12.64 -13.27
CA LYS A 293 7.19 -13.69 -13.36
C LYS A 293 6.69 -13.97 -11.95
N TYR A 294 5.39 -13.93 -11.74
CA TYR A 294 4.83 -14.25 -10.43
C TYR A 294 3.54 -15.04 -10.51
N SER A 295 3.27 -15.73 -9.43
CA SER A 295 1.98 -16.35 -9.15
C SER A 295 1.61 -16.17 -7.70
N ASN A 296 0.35 -15.88 -7.45
CA ASN A 296 -0.23 -15.91 -6.13
C ASN A 296 -1.54 -16.70 -6.14
N VAL A 297 -1.84 -17.32 -5.03
CA VAL A 297 -3.12 -17.93 -4.75
C VAL A 297 -3.43 -17.77 -3.28
N SER A 298 -4.66 -17.39 -2.96
CA SER A 298 -5.13 -17.39 -1.58
C SER A 298 -6.57 -17.87 -1.46
N THR A 299 -6.90 -18.34 -0.28
CA THR A 299 -8.24 -18.79 0.10
C THR A 299 -8.63 -18.06 1.38
N LYS A 300 -9.79 -17.42 1.37
CA LYS A 300 -10.39 -16.78 2.54
C LYS A 300 -11.70 -17.50 2.87
N LEU A 301 -11.82 -17.95 4.10
CA LEU A 301 -13.04 -18.53 4.66
C LEU A 301 -13.61 -17.57 5.69
N GLU A 302 -14.90 -17.31 5.63
CA GLU A 302 -15.62 -16.51 6.64
C GLU A 302 -16.74 -17.33 7.24
N TYR A 303 -16.82 -17.35 8.56
CA TYR A 303 -17.85 -18.06 9.32
C TYR A 303 -18.61 -17.06 10.21
N THR A 304 -19.90 -16.92 9.95
CA THR A 304 -20.78 -16.01 10.70
C THR A 304 -21.93 -16.82 11.29
N PRO A 305 -21.73 -17.46 12.46
CA PRO A 305 -22.73 -18.32 13.10
C PRO A 305 -23.98 -17.55 13.53
N ASN A 306 -23.84 -16.24 13.84
CA ASN A 306 -24.90 -15.34 14.23
C ASN A 306 -24.43 -13.88 14.03
N ASP A 307 -25.32 -12.90 14.27
CA ASP A 307 -25.04 -11.45 14.07
C ASP A 307 -23.99 -10.89 15.05
N HIS A 308 -23.65 -11.62 16.10
CA HIS A 308 -22.72 -11.20 17.13
C HIS A 308 -21.32 -11.82 16.99
N THR A 309 -21.17 -12.81 16.13
CA THR A 309 -19.89 -13.54 16.00
C THR A 309 -19.51 -13.70 14.54
N SER A 310 -18.31 -13.30 14.20
CA SER A 310 -17.72 -13.60 12.90
C SER A 310 -16.26 -14.02 13.05
N ALA A 311 -15.85 -15.01 12.26
CA ALA A 311 -14.48 -15.49 12.21
C ALA A 311 -14.04 -15.59 10.76
N PHE A 312 -12.75 -15.41 10.51
CA PHE A 312 -12.17 -15.70 9.21
C PHE A 312 -10.87 -16.50 9.33
N PHE A 313 -10.56 -17.19 8.28
CA PHE A 313 -9.25 -17.80 8.03
C PHE A 313 -8.82 -17.43 6.61
N ARG A 314 -7.56 -17.06 6.42
CA ARG A 314 -6.93 -16.83 5.12
C ARG A 314 -5.63 -17.59 5.05
N GLY A 315 -5.43 -18.37 3.99
CA GLY A 315 -4.18 -19.04 3.66
C GLY A 315 -3.75 -18.64 2.25
N GLY A 316 -2.44 -18.46 2.04
CA GLY A 316 -1.95 -18.05 0.73
C GLY A 316 -0.53 -18.53 0.43
N TYR A 317 -0.25 -18.67 -0.87
CA TYR A 317 1.07 -18.95 -1.41
C TYR A 317 1.41 -17.95 -2.52
N PHE A 318 2.64 -17.47 -2.50
CA PHE A 318 3.19 -16.54 -3.48
C PHE A 318 4.56 -17.03 -3.95
N SER A 319 4.81 -16.91 -5.25
CA SER A 319 6.10 -17.16 -5.88
C SER A 319 6.40 -16.07 -6.90
N GLU A 320 7.61 -15.53 -6.85
CA GLU A 320 8.07 -14.50 -7.77
C GLU A 320 9.51 -14.77 -8.18
N ASN A 321 9.78 -14.70 -9.50
CA ASN A 321 11.10 -14.77 -10.09
C ASN A 321 11.37 -13.50 -10.90
N ARG A 322 12.57 -12.93 -10.80
CA ARG A 322 12.96 -11.69 -11.48
C ARG A 322 14.33 -11.81 -12.14
N SER A 323 14.47 -11.14 -13.28
CA SER A 323 15.73 -10.63 -13.77
C SER A 323 15.84 -9.14 -13.44
N ASN A 324 16.94 -8.72 -12.84
CA ASN A 324 17.13 -7.32 -12.41
C ASN A 324 17.91 -6.49 -13.43
N GLY A 325 17.83 -6.85 -14.72
CA GLY A 325 18.41 -6.08 -15.82
C GLY A 325 19.88 -6.39 -16.13
N LYS A 326 20.46 -7.43 -15.53
CA LYS A 326 21.76 -7.97 -15.89
C LYS A 326 21.70 -9.49 -16.05
N VAL A 327 22.59 -10.04 -16.87
CA VAL A 327 22.77 -11.48 -16.95
C VAL A 327 23.16 -12.00 -15.56
N ASP A 328 22.52 -13.06 -15.09
CA ASP A 328 22.75 -13.69 -13.80
C ASP A 328 22.40 -12.85 -12.54
N GLU A 329 21.86 -11.63 -12.67
CA GLU A 329 21.32 -10.88 -11.54
C GLU A 329 19.82 -11.15 -11.38
N VAL A 330 19.50 -12.12 -10.52
CA VAL A 330 18.16 -12.67 -10.38
C VAL A 330 17.66 -12.60 -8.94
N ASN A 331 16.34 -12.67 -8.77
CA ASN A 331 15.69 -12.92 -7.49
C ASN A 331 14.70 -14.08 -7.61
N ASP A 332 14.58 -14.85 -6.56
CA ASP A 332 13.52 -15.82 -6.33
C ASP A 332 12.92 -15.61 -4.95
N THR A 333 11.61 -15.48 -4.87
CA THR A 333 10.90 -15.32 -3.60
C THR A 333 9.77 -16.32 -3.53
N ARG A 334 9.69 -17.08 -2.44
CA ARG A 334 8.57 -17.96 -2.09
C ARG A 334 8.06 -17.57 -0.73
N TRP A 335 6.74 -17.46 -0.63
CA TRP A 335 6.10 -17.00 0.59
C TRP A 335 4.81 -17.76 0.84
N THR A 336 4.73 -18.41 1.99
CA THR A 336 3.51 -19.03 2.50
C THR A 336 3.01 -18.21 3.69
N SER A 337 1.74 -17.86 3.68
CA SER A 337 1.12 -17.09 4.75
C SER A 337 -0.16 -17.73 5.23
N ALA A 338 -0.44 -17.63 6.52
CA ALA A 338 -1.71 -17.98 7.12
C ALA A 338 -2.13 -16.92 8.12
N SER A 339 -3.39 -16.57 8.16
CA SER A 339 -3.94 -15.65 9.15
C SER A 339 -5.36 -16.05 9.53
N GLY A 340 -5.78 -15.65 10.71
CA GLY A 340 -7.14 -15.88 11.17
C GLY A 340 -7.58 -14.80 12.14
N GLY A 341 -8.87 -14.56 12.21
CA GLY A 341 -9.44 -13.56 13.11
C GLY A 341 -10.80 -13.95 13.63
N LEU A 342 -11.15 -13.37 14.75
CA LEU A 342 -12.42 -13.55 15.44
C LEU A 342 -12.92 -12.19 15.91
N ARG A 343 -14.20 -11.90 15.68
CA ARG A 343 -14.92 -10.74 16.21
C ARG A 343 -16.15 -11.23 16.96
N ILE A 344 -16.35 -10.72 18.18
CA ILE A 344 -17.48 -11.04 19.03
C ILE A 344 -18.08 -9.73 19.56
N VAL A 345 -19.37 -9.55 19.39
CA VAL A 345 -20.15 -8.50 20.06
C VAL A 345 -20.73 -9.10 21.35
N LEU A 346 -20.33 -8.56 22.47
CA LEU A 346 -20.76 -9.02 23.80
C LEU A 346 -22.16 -8.49 24.14
N PRO A 347 -22.85 -9.08 25.16
CA PRO A 347 -24.20 -8.65 25.57
C PRO A 347 -24.28 -7.16 25.97
N ASP A 348 -23.19 -6.58 26.44
CA ASP A 348 -23.10 -5.17 26.83
C ASP A 348 -22.73 -4.26 25.60
N GLN A 349 -22.88 -4.77 24.39
CA GLN A 349 -22.59 -4.12 23.11
C GLN A 349 -21.10 -3.77 22.92
N SER A 350 -20.20 -4.23 23.77
CA SER A 350 -18.77 -4.13 23.50
C SER A 350 -18.34 -5.15 22.45
N THR A 351 -17.29 -4.84 21.72
CA THR A 351 -16.74 -5.70 20.68
C THR A 351 -15.33 -6.17 21.05
N LEU A 352 -15.10 -7.47 20.99
CA LEU A 352 -13.79 -8.08 21.06
C LEU A 352 -13.36 -8.50 19.65
N GLN A 353 -12.13 -8.18 19.28
CA GLN A 353 -11.51 -8.62 18.02
C GLN A 353 -10.13 -9.19 18.31
N GLY A 354 -9.83 -10.31 17.70
CA GLY A 354 -8.49 -10.90 17.75
C GLY A 354 -8.06 -11.37 16.38
N ARG A 355 -6.76 -11.28 16.08
CA ARG A 355 -6.14 -11.78 14.87
C ARG A 355 -4.81 -12.44 15.18
N VAL A 356 -4.48 -13.46 14.40
CA VAL A 356 -3.17 -14.13 14.43
C VAL A 356 -2.68 -14.31 13.01
N PHE A 357 -1.36 -14.34 12.83
CA PHE A 357 -0.76 -14.61 11.53
C PHE A 357 0.57 -15.36 11.65
N LEU A 358 0.92 -16.05 10.56
CA LEU A 358 2.16 -16.80 10.35
C LEU A 358 2.65 -16.53 8.94
N ASP A 359 3.94 -16.27 8.78
CA ASP A 359 4.61 -16.07 7.49
C ASP A 359 5.89 -16.90 7.41
N TYR A 360 6.05 -17.62 6.30
CA TYR A 360 7.27 -18.35 5.94
C TYR A 360 7.76 -17.83 4.62
N GLN A 361 8.88 -17.11 4.63
CA GLN A 361 9.48 -16.51 3.44
C GLN A 361 10.84 -17.13 3.17
N ARG A 362 11.12 -17.36 1.89
CA ARG A 362 12.43 -17.77 1.37
C ARG A 362 12.77 -16.84 0.22
N PHE A 363 13.77 -16.02 0.42
CA PHE A 363 14.26 -15.05 -0.55
C PHE A 363 15.64 -15.45 -1.01
N HIS A 364 15.88 -15.42 -2.32
CA HIS A 364 17.18 -15.62 -2.94
C HIS A 364 17.51 -14.44 -3.86
N SER A 365 18.75 -14.01 -3.91
CA SER A 365 19.21 -12.94 -4.77
C SER A 365 20.68 -13.12 -5.14
N THR A 366 21.00 -12.95 -6.40
CA THR A 366 22.36 -12.80 -6.87
C THR A 366 22.70 -11.33 -7.13
N PHE A 367 23.95 -10.94 -6.85
CA PHE A 367 24.43 -9.59 -7.08
C PHE A 367 25.65 -9.60 -7.99
N MET A 368 25.59 -8.80 -9.06
CA MET A 368 26.67 -8.70 -10.04
C MET A 368 27.52 -7.45 -9.82
N ALA A 369 28.84 -7.61 -9.74
CA ALA A 369 29.78 -6.51 -9.73
C ALA A 369 30.22 -6.20 -11.15
N VAL A 370 29.95 -4.98 -11.62
CA VAL A 370 30.32 -4.51 -12.96
C VAL A 370 31.78 -4.05 -12.94
N THR A 371 32.58 -4.56 -13.85
CA THR A 371 33.96 -4.13 -14.01
C THR A 371 34.08 -2.90 -14.87
N ASN A 372 34.26 -2.17 -15.41
CA ASN A 372 34.26 -0.99 -16.27
C ASN A 372 32.87 -0.27 -16.33
N ALA A 373 32.32 -0.06 -15.18
CA ALA A 373 30.96 0.52 -15.03
C ALA A 373 30.81 1.90 -15.66
N SER A 374 31.89 2.68 -15.66
CA SER A 374 31.90 4.05 -16.14
C SER A 374 32.10 4.23 -17.66
N THR A 375 32.49 3.18 -18.40
CA THR A 375 32.89 3.35 -19.79
C THR A 375 32.20 2.45 -20.80
N SER A 376 31.91 1.19 -20.47
CA SER A 376 31.42 0.25 -21.48
C SER A 376 30.47 -0.82 -20.96
N ARG A 377 30.34 -1.00 -19.64
CA ARG A 377 29.49 -2.03 -19.05
C ARG A 377 29.55 -3.37 -19.81
N ASN A 378 30.77 -3.83 -20.14
CA ASN A 378 30.96 -4.96 -21.01
C ASN A 378 31.28 -6.27 -20.27
N LEU A 379 31.66 -6.19 -19.01
CA LEU A 379 31.99 -7.34 -18.19
C LEU A 379 31.45 -7.17 -16.76
N ASP A 380 30.89 -8.23 -16.23
CA ASP A 380 30.50 -8.33 -14.83
C ASP A 380 31.02 -9.65 -14.22
N ARG A 381 30.78 -9.84 -12.95
CA ARG A 381 30.98 -11.08 -12.23
C ARG A 381 29.99 -11.24 -11.11
N LEU A 382 29.65 -12.47 -10.77
CA LEU A 382 28.97 -12.77 -9.54
C LEU A 382 29.78 -12.27 -8.36
N SER A 383 29.21 -11.39 -7.55
CA SER A 383 29.86 -10.86 -6.35
C SER A 383 29.32 -11.49 -5.08
N VAL A 384 28.00 -11.72 -5.02
CA VAL A 384 27.33 -12.35 -3.87
C VAL A 384 26.18 -13.20 -4.40
N ASP A 385 26.08 -14.41 -3.88
CA ASP A 385 24.87 -15.24 -3.90
C ASP A 385 24.29 -15.28 -2.49
N GLN A 386 23.00 -14.93 -2.34
CA GLN A 386 22.41 -14.66 -1.04
C GLN A 386 21.06 -15.34 -0.88
N HIS A 387 20.90 -16.07 0.21
CA HIS A 387 19.64 -16.70 0.65
C HIS A 387 19.19 -16.13 1.99
N VAL A 388 17.95 -15.70 2.09
CA VAL A 388 17.40 -15.11 3.32
C VAL A 388 16.12 -15.85 3.72
N PRO A 389 16.25 -16.98 4.44
CA PRO A 389 15.10 -17.59 5.11
C PRO A 389 14.59 -16.68 6.22
N THR A 390 13.27 -16.48 6.30
CA THR A 390 12.64 -15.65 7.34
C THR A 390 11.32 -16.25 7.74
N ASP A 391 11.12 -16.36 9.04
CA ASP A 391 9.90 -16.84 9.66
C ASP A 391 9.36 -15.75 10.58
N ALA A 392 8.04 -15.50 10.51
CA ALA A 392 7.39 -14.49 11.33
C ALA A 392 6.04 -14.96 11.84
N SER A 393 5.66 -14.45 12.99
CA SER A 393 4.34 -14.68 13.59
C SER A 393 3.89 -13.48 14.40
N GLY A 394 2.59 -13.36 14.61
CA GLY A 394 2.08 -12.32 15.47
C GLY A 394 0.61 -12.49 15.82
N ALA A 395 0.20 -11.72 16.79
CA ALA A 395 -1.18 -11.68 17.28
C ALA A 395 -1.57 -10.25 17.65
N THR A 396 -2.85 -9.92 17.43
CA THR A 396 -3.45 -8.66 17.87
C THR A 396 -4.74 -8.95 18.62
N ALA A 397 -5.04 -8.14 19.63
CA ALA A 397 -6.32 -8.18 20.34
C ALA A 397 -6.80 -6.75 20.60
N GLN A 398 -8.09 -6.52 20.42
CA GLN A 398 -8.74 -5.24 20.67
C GLN A 398 -10.09 -5.42 21.31
N TRP A 399 -10.38 -4.59 22.29
CA TRP A 399 -11.71 -4.38 22.83
C TRP A 399 -12.16 -2.95 22.54
N SER A 400 -13.44 -2.78 22.19
CA SER A 400 -14.03 -1.48 21.93
C SER A 400 -15.44 -1.41 22.50
N LYS A 401 -15.83 -0.28 23.09
CA LYS A 401 -17.14 -0.07 23.68
C LYS A 401 -17.63 1.36 23.51
N ILE A 402 -18.89 1.51 23.11
CA ILE A 402 -19.61 2.76 23.21
C ILE A 402 -20.03 2.94 24.67
N LEU A 403 -19.33 3.82 25.40
CA LEU A 403 -19.61 4.08 26.82
C LEU A 403 -20.84 4.97 27.01
N SER A 404 -21.06 5.90 26.08
CA SER A 404 -22.22 6.79 26.03
C SER A 404 -22.44 7.24 24.57
N SER A 405 -23.50 8.01 24.34
CA SER A 405 -23.73 8.64 23.01
C SER A 405 -22.62 9.59 22.58
N THR A 406 -21.70 9.95 23.47
CA THR A 406 -20.62 10.92 23.22
C THR A 406 -19.22 10.33 23.43
N ASN A 407 -19.09 9.03 23.69
CA ASN A 407 -17.80 8.44 24.06
C ASN A 407 -17.65 7.02 23.54
N VAL A 408 -16.57 6.74 22.79
CA VAL A 408 -16.17 5.42 22.32
C VAL A 408 -14.76 5.13 22.79
N LEU A 409 -14.64 4.15 23.68
CA LEU A 409 -13.35 3.71 24.22
C LEU A 409 -12.88 2.43 23.53
N SER A 410 -11.61 2.40 23.15
CA SER A 410 -10.94 1.23 22.58
C SER A 410 -9.61 0.98 23.30
N ALA A 411 -9.29 -0.28 23.56
CA ALA A 411 -8.00 -0.68 24.10
C ALA A 411 -7.56 -1.99 23.46
N GLY A 412 -6.25 -2.18 23.34
CA GLY A 412 -5.76 -3.39 22.71
C GLY A 412 -4.25 -3.52 22.80
N GLY A 413 -3.74 -4.58 22.20
CA GLY A 413 -2.31 -4.84 22.12
C GLY A 413 -1.99 -5.79 20.99
N ASP A 414 -0.70 -5.87 20.68
CA ASP A 414 -0.18 -6.79 19.68
C ASP A 414 1.21 -7.29 20.08
N TRP A 415 1.54 -8.39 19.48
CA TRP A 415 2.85 -9.03 19.59
C TRP A 415 3.28 -9.50 18.20
N ARG A 416 4.55 -9.30 17.87
CA ARG A 416 5.17 -9.76 16.63
C ARG A 416 6.55 -10.34 16.94
N TRP A 417 6.86 -11.46 16.33
CA TRP A 417 8.12 -12.14 16.36
C TRP A 417 8.62 -12.40 14.95
N VAL A 418 9.92 -12.18 14.70
CA VAL A 418 10.58 -12.41 13.42
C VAL A 418 11.95 -13.00 13.68
N GLN A 419 12.28 -14.07 12.98
CA GLN A 419 13.63 -14.64 12.91
C GLN A 419 14.05 -14.71 11.45
N GLY A 420 15.29 -14.31 11.17
CA GLY A 420 15.83 -14.42 9.80
C GLY A 420 17.34 -14.27 9.78
N ASP A 421 17.94 -15.00 8.83
CA ASP A 421 19.37 -15.01 8.59
C ASP A 421 19.66 -14.75 7.10
N SER A 422 20.69 -13.97 6.83
CA SER A 422 21.27 -13.79 5.50
C SER A 422 22.45 -14.73 5.34
N HIS A 423 22.31 -15.77 4.51
CA HIS A 423 23.38 -16.67 4.11
C HIS A 423 23.98 -16.13 2.82
N GLU A 424 25.25 -15.80 2.82
CA GLU A 424 25.92 -15.13 1.71
C GLU A 424 27.22 -15.86 1.31
N ASP A 425 27.29 -16.23 0.05
CA ASP A 425 28.51 -16.65 -0.64
C ASP A 425 29.09 -15.46 -1.40
N SER A 426 30.26 -14.99 -0.97
CA SER A 426 30.95 -13.84 -1.58
C SER A 426 32.08 -14.31 -2.48
N TYR A 427 32.13 -13.75 -3.70
CA TYR A 427 33.03 -14.17 -4.76
C TYR A 427 34.02 -13.09 -5.16
N ASN A 428 35.28 -13.50 -5.44
CA ASN A 428 36.31 -12.69 -6.08
C ASN A 428 36.44 -13.05 -7.55
N ALA A 429 37.14 -12.23 -8.32
CA ALA A 429 37.60 -12.61 -9.66
C ALA A 429 38.68 -13.70 -9.59
N ALA A 430 38.67 -14.66 -10.52
CA ALA A 430 39.73 -15.61 -10.66
C ALA A 430 41.06 -14.89 -10.97
N THR A 431 42.16 -15.45 -10.46
CA THR A 431 43.51 -14.95 -10.76
C THR A 431 44.35 -16.09 -11.35
N PRO A 432 44.77 -16.01 -12.62
CA PRO A 432 44.54 -14.95 -13.59
C PRO A 432 43.05 -14.84 -13.98
N GLN A 433 42.64 -13.64 -14.40
CA GLN A 433 41.25 -13.39 -14.81
C GLN A 433 40.86 -14.23 -16.01
N LYS A 434 39.70 -14.89 -15.93
CA LYS A 434 39.15 -15.72 -17.00
C LYS A 434 37.72 -15.29 -17.29
N ILE A 435 37.39 -15.10 -18.55
CA ILE A 435 36.03 -14.71 -19.00
C ILE A 435 35.25 -15.97 -19.37
N ILE A 436 34.02 -16.05 -18.84
CA ILE A 436 33.00 -16.98 -19.29
C ILE A 436 32.16 -16.19 -20.32
N PRO A 437 32.20 -16.57 -21.60
CA PRO A 437 31.39 -15.89 -22.59
C PRO A 437 29.87 -15.90 -22.21
N PRO A 438 29.12 -14.82 -22.54
CA PRO A 438 29.60 -13.70 -23.34
C PRO A 438 30.24 -12.57 -22.55
N VAL A 439 29.97 -12.42 -21.23
CA VAL A 439 30.28 -11.16 -20.50
C VAL A 439 30.70 -11.36 -19.04
N THR A 440 30.72 -12.58 -18.52
CA THR A 440 30.95 -12.84 -17.09
C THR A 440 32.39 -13.24 -16.79
N ILE A 441 33.03 -12.62 -15.80
CA ILE A 441 34.34 -13.03 -15.28
C ILE A 441 34.11 -14.21 -14.34
N LEU A 442 34.96 -15.29 -14.50
CA LEU A 442 34.87 -16.48 -13.66
C LEU A 442 34.93 -16.09 -12.16
N PRO A 443 33.87 -16.31 -11.39
CA PRO A 443 33.87 -16.05 -9.97
C PRO A 443 34.56 -17.17 -9.20
N VAL A 444 35.25 -16.81 -8.11
CA VAL A 444 35.86 -17.77 -7.19
C VAL A 444 35.32 -17.47 -5.79
N LEU A 445 34.70 -18.46 -5.16
CA LEU A 445 34.15 -18.32 -3.79
C LEU A 445 35.30 -17.98 -2.83
N ALA A 446 35.15 -16.87 -2.13
CA ALA A 446 36.18 -16.32 -1.24
C ALA A 446 35.78 -16.34 0.24
N LEU A 447 34.51 -16.07 0.53
CA LEU A 447 34.00 -15.93 1.88
C LEU A 447 32.58 -16.44 1.96
N GLN A 448 32.24 -17.18 2.97
CA GLN A 448 30.85 -17.51 3.35
C GLN A 448 30.49 -16.78 4.63
N ARG A 449 29.29 -16.19 4.66
CA ARG A 449 28.76 -15.45 5.81
C ARG A 449 27.33 -15.87 6.13
N ILE A 450 27.04 -15.98 7.45
CA ILE A 450 25.71 -16.11 7.98
C ILE A 450 25.52 -14.99 8.98
N SER A 451 24.58 -14.09 8.75
CA SER A 451 24.36 -12.93 9.60
C SER A 451 22.87 -12.69 9.81
N GLY A 452 22.44 -12.60 11.07
CA GLY A 452 21.03 -12.46 11.37
C GLY A 452 20.73 -12.43 12.86
N GLY A 453 19.50 -12.79 13.21
CA GLY A 453 19.02 -12.79 14.59
C GLY A 453 17.51 -12.84 14.71
N THR A 454 17.02 -12.57 15.89
CA THR A 454 15.60 -12.60 16.24
C THR A 454 15.15 -11.21 16.70
N GLN A 455 13.99 -10.76 16.21
CA GLN A 455 13.35 -9.51 16.62
C GLN A 455 11.97 -9.79 17.22
N GLN A 456 11.66 -9.15 18.34
CA GLN A 456 10.37 -9.20 18.97
C GLN A 456 9.88 -7.78 19.26
N ILE A 457 8.60 -7.53 18.99
CA ILE A 457 7.93 -6.26 19.30
C ILE A 457 6.60 -6.58 19.97
N SER A 458 6.35 -5.92 21.10
CA SER A 458 5.08 -6.04 21.83
C SER A 458 4.58 -4.65 22.15
N GLY A 459 3.28 -4.41 21.98
CA GLY A 459 2.70 -3.10 22.26
C GLY A 459 1.31 -3.17 22.84
N ALA A 460 0.94 -2.14 23.59
CA ALA A 460 -0.40 -1.96 24.12
C ALA A 460 -0.86 -0.51 23.90
N PHE A 461 -2.11 -0.33 23.55
CA PHE A 461 -2.70 0.98 23.26
C PHE A 461 -4.05 1.18 23.95
N ILE A 462 -4.38 2.45 24.12
CA ILE A 462 -5.72 2.91 24.52
C ILE A 462 -6.10 4.11 23.62
N GLN A 463 -7.35 4.18 23.24
CA GLN A 463 -7.92 5.31 22.49
C GLN A 463 -9.30 5.65 23.01
N ASP A 464 -9.57 6.94 23.11
CA ASP A 464 -10.88 7.49 23.44
C ASP A 464 -11.30 8.50 22.36
N VAL A 465 -12.50 8.31 21.80
CA VAL A 465 -13.14 9.23 20.85
C VAL A 465 -14.32 9.88 21.55
N LEU A 466 -14.20 11.17 21.81
CA LEU A 466 -15.15 11.98 22.55
C LEU A 466 -15.88 12.94 21.60
N THR A 467 -17.20 12.99 21.69
CA THR A 467 -18.05 13.97 21.00
C THR A 467 -18.87 14.76 22.03
N PRO A 468 -18.21 15.63 22.83
CA PRO A 468 -18.86 16.29 23.97
C PRO A 468 -20.03 17.20 23.55
N VAL A 469 -19.94 17.75 22.33
CA VAL A 469 -21.03 18.48 21.65
C VAL A 469 -21.03 18.12 20.19
N THR A 470 -22.15 18.16 19.53
CA THR A 470 -22.34 17.70 18.14
C THR A 470 -21.26 18.16 17.15
N PRO A 471 -20.79 19.44 17.15
CA PRO A 471 -19.79 19.88 16.17
C PRO A 471 -18.34 19.51 16.54
N LEU A 472 -18.08 18.95 17.73
CA LEU A 472 -16.71 18.74 18.24
C LEU A 472 -16.42 17.27 18.46
N THR A 473 -15.39 16.74 17.79
CA THR A 473 -14.81 15.42 18.06
C THR A 473 -13.38 15.59 18.56
N ILE A 474 -13.05 14.92 19.66
CA ILE A 474 -11.72 14.87 20.25
C ILE A 474 -11.30 13.40 20.24
N THR A 475 -10.14 13.11 19.70
CA THR A 475 -9.54 11.77 19.70
C THR A 475 -8.26 11.81 20.49
N LEU A 476 -8.17 11.01 21.55
CA LEU A 476 -6.98 10.86 22.37
C LEU A 476 -6.52 9.41 22.29
N SER A 477 -5.25 9.18 21.99
CA SER A 477 -4.68 7.83 22.01
C SER A 477 -3.25 7.83 22.52
N ALA A 478 -2.86 6.72 23.11
CA ALA A 478 -1.50 6.49 23.55
C ALA A 478 -1.16 5.00 23.40
N ARG A 479 0.09 4.73 23.07
CA ARG A 479 0.61 3.38 22.93
C ARG A 479 2.03 3.30 23.50
N VAL A 480 2.32 2.18 24.15
CA VAL A 480 3.67 1.81 24.58
C VAL A 480 4.08 0.56 23.82
N ASP A 481 5.25 0.61 23.19
CA ASP A 481 5.87 -0.51 22.49
C ASP A 481 7.21 -0.85 23.13
N HIS A 482 7.49 -2.15 23.29
CA HIS A 482 8.78 -2.67 23.65
C HIS A 482 9.34 -3.48 22.48
N TRP A 483 10.52 -3.07 22.00
CA TRP A 483 11.27 -3.71 20.93
C TRP A 483 12.51 -4.38 21.51
N ARG A 484 12.82 -5.59 21.06
CA ARG A 484 13.99 -6.35 21.45
C ARG A 484 14.57 -7.13 20.28
N ASN A 485 15.92 -7.05 20.14
CA ASN A 485 16.69 -7.94 19.27
C ASN A 485 17.59 -8.83 20.13
N TYR A 486 17.67 -10.11 19.79
CA TYR A 486 18.46 -11.11 20.50
C TYR A 486 18.91 -12.23 19.56
N ASP A 487 19.78 -13.12 20.00
CA ASP A 487 20.40 -14.21 19.24
C ASP A 487 21.08 -13.72 17.96
N ALA A 488 21.57 -12.48 17.99
CA ALA A 488 22.21 -11.85 16.84
C ALA A 488 23.64 -12.34 16.65
N HIS A 489 24.02 -12.57 15.41
CA HIS A 489 25.33 -13.11 15.05
C HIS A 489 25.80 -12.65 13.65
N ASN A 490 27.11 -12.70 13.44
CA ASN A 490 27.79 -12.62 12.14
C ASN A 490 28.89 -13.68 12.10
N LEU A 491 28.67 -14.77 11.41
CA LEU A 491 29.58 -15.90 11.28
C LEU A 491 30.22 -15.86 9.90
N GLU A 492 31.54 -15.78 9.83
CA GLU A 492 32.28 -15.74 8.59
C GLU A 492 33.32 -16.86 8.50
N THR A 493 33.40 -17.49 7.33
CA THR A 493 34.38 -18.54 7.01
C THR A 493 35.11 -18.17 5.75
N ALA A 494 36.42 -17.97 5.83
CA ALA A 494 37.27 -17.77 4.69
C ALA A 494 37.40 -19.06 3.88
N VAL A 495 37.05 -19.03 2.60
CA VAL A 495 37.30 -20.14 1.66
C VAL A 495 38.68 -19.99 0.99
N ILE A 496 39.01 -18.76 0.62
CA ILE A 496 40.35 -18.43 0.14
C ILE A 496 41.24 -18.12 1.37
N PRO A 497 42.36 -18.84 1.58
CA PRO A 497 43.26 -18.55 2.69
C PRO A 497 43.74 -17.08 2.69
N GLY A 498 43.69 -16.45 3.88
CA GLY A 498 44.06 -15.06 4.05
C GLY A 498 42.93 -14.04 3.77
N THR A 499 41.74 -14.47 3.36
CA THR A 499 40.57 -13.59 3.30
C THR A 499 40.24 -13.11 4.72
N PRO A 500 40.13 -11.79 4.97
CA PRO A 500 39.78 -11.29 6.29
C PRO A 500 38.35 -11.75 6.68
N VAL A 501 38.18 -12.16 7.93
CA VAL A 501 36.90 -12.58 8.52
C VAL A 501 36.59 -11.73 9.74
N ASN A 502 35.30 -11.49 9.98
CA ASN A 502 34.78 -10.77 11.11
C ASN A 502 33.75 -11.66 11.83
N ASN A 503 34.25 -12.59 12.65
CA ASN A 503 33.42 -13.52 13.40
C ASN A 503 32.93 -12.90 14.70
N LEU A 504 31.61 -12.70 14.78
CA LEU A 504 30.91 -12.19 15.95
C LEU A 504 29.74 -13.14 16.26
N PRO A 505 30.02 -14.30 16.90
CA PRO A 505 28.99 -15.33 17.09
C PRO A 505 27.89 -14.94 18.09
N ASN A 506 28.19 -13.97 18.96
CA ASN A 506 27.26 -13.48 19.97
C ASN A 506 27.30 -11.95 19.97
N LEU A 507 26.50 -11.34 19.13
CA LEU A 507 26.28 -9.90 19.18
C LEU A 507 25.37 -9.57 20.38
N ALA A 508 25.68 -8.48 21.07
CA ALA A 508 24.89 -8.05 22.21
C ALA A 508 23.44 -7.80 21.82
N GLY A 509 22.53 -8.34 22.58
CA GLY A 509 21.09 -8.03 22.42
C GLY A 509 20.84 -6.53 22.65
N ARG A 510 19.79 -6.03 22.02
CA ARG A 510 19.38 -4.62 22.10
C ARG A 510 17.89 -4.53 22.33
N ASP A 511 17.47 -3.60 23.16
CA ASP A 511 16.08 -3.31 23.41
C ASP A 511 15.85 -1.80 23.55
N ASP A 512 14.63 -1.37 23.32
CA ASP A 512 14.16 0.00 23.54
C ASP A 512 12.66 0.00 23.80
N THR A 513 12.19 1.06 24.45
CA THR A 513 10.77 1.28 24.72
C THR A 513 10.35 2.62 24.12
N ALA A 514 9.26 2.61 23.35
CA ALA A 514 8.70 3.79 22.72
C ALA A 514 7.32 4.10 23.28
N LEU A 515 7.08 5.38 23.56
CA LEU A 515 5.75 5.93 23.84
C LEU A 515 5.28 6.72 22.62
N SER A 516 4.10 6.41 22.13
CA SER A 516 3.50 7.04 20.93
C SER A 516 2.12 7.65 21.28
N PRO A 517 2.06 8.86 21.84
CA PRO A 517 0.82 9.58 22.08
C PRO A 517 0.30 10.22 20.77
N ARG A 518 -1.02 10.42 20.71
CA ARG A 518 -1.70 11.23 19.69
C ARG A 518 -2.88 11.96 20.32
N ALA A 519 -3.06 13.22 19.97
CA ALA A 519 -4.25 14.01 20.27
C ALA A 519 -4.74 14.65 18.96
N GLY A 520 -6.01 14.47 18.66
CA GLY A 520 -6.67 15.04 17.48
C GLY A 520 -7.94 15.76 17.87
N LEU A 521 -8.26 16.84 17.17
CA LEU A 521 -9.46 17.64 17.32
C LEU A 521 -10.06 17.92 15.96
N LEU A 522 -11.36 17.70 15.80
CA LEU A 522 -12.15 18.08 14.63
C LEU A 522 -13.31 18.93 15.10
N TYR A 523 -13.55 20.02 14.39
CA TYR A 523 -14.68 20.92 14.65
C TYR A 523 -15.45 21.20 13.35
N HIS A 524 -16.74 20.88 13.34
CA HIS A 524 -17.64 21.23 12.25
C HIS A 524 -18.11 22.68 12.42
N LEU A 525 -17.52 23.58 11.62
CA LEU A 525 -17.90 25.01 11.58
C LEU A 525 -19.31 25.19 10.98
N SER A 526 -19.68 24.29 10.08
CA SER A 526 -21.01 24.18 9.46
C SER A 526 -21.16 22.79 8.84
N ASP A 527 -22.32 22.46 8.29
CA ASP A 527 -22.57 21.23 7.54
C ASP A 527 -21.66 21.08 6.30
N ARG A 528 -20.98 22.15 5.90
CA ARG A 528 -20.11 22.16 4.70
C ARG A 528 -18.64 22.37 4.99
N VAL A 529 -18.29 22.81 6.18
CA VAL A 529 -16.91 23.18 6.52
C VAL A 529 -16.54 22.56 7.85
N SER A 530 -15.49 21.78 7.86
CA SER A 530 -14.83 21.33 9.10
C SER A 530 -13.35 21.68 9.09
N ALA A 531 -12.83 21.97 10.28
CA ALA A 531 -11.41 22.17 10.51
C ALA A 531 -10.94 21.16 11.55
N TRP A 532 -9.72 20.65 11.36
CA TRP A 532 -9.14 19.67 12.27
C TRP A 532 -7.65 19.89 12.48
N GLY A 533 -7.13 19.35 13.55
CA GLY A 533 -5.69 19.32 13.83
C GLY A 533 -5.34 18.13 14.67
N ALA A 534 -4.11 17.64 14.54
CA ALA A 534 -3.58 16.57 15.34
C ALA A 534 -2.10 16.77 15.63
N VAL A 535 -1.68 16.30 16.80
CA VAL A 535 -0.27 16.16 17.17
C VAL A 535 -0.02 14.71 17.52
N SER A 536 1.12 14.16 17.10
CA SER A 536 1.39 12.74 17.26
C SER A 536 2.88 12.45 17.37
N SER A 537 3.19 11.34 17.99
CA SER A 537 4.53 10.75 17.98
C SER A 537 4.46 9.34 17.40
N GLY A 538 5.56 8.92 16.78
CA GLY A 538 5.70 7.60 16.20
C GLY A 538 7.13 7.12 16.30
N PHE A 539 7.33 5.82 16.12
CA PHE A 539 8.65 5.23 16.11
C PHE A 539 8.76 4.13 15.06
N ARG A 540 10.00 3.80 14.70
CA ARG A 540 10.33 2.64 13.89
C ARG A 540 11.60 1.99 14.42
N ALA A 541 11.53 0.71 14.74
CA ALA A 541 12.70 -0.10 15.02
C ALA A 541 13.46 -0.45 13.73
N PRO A 542 14.81 -0.52 13.75
CA PRO A 542 15.60 -1.04 12.65
C PRO A 542 15.20 -2.49 12.35
N THR A 543 15.16 -2.83 11.07
CA THR A 543 14.86 -4.19 10.61
C THR A 543 16.08 -5.10 10.72
N LEU A 544 15.87 -6.42 10.70
CA LEU A 544 16.98 -7.39 10.63
C LEU A 544 17.85 -7.16 9.38
N ASN A 545 17.22 -6.77 8.26
CA ASN A 545 17.92 -6.38 7.05
C ASN A 545 18.86 -5.18 7.25
N GLU A 546 18.44 -4.14 7.97
CA GLU A 546 19.28 -2.97 8.22
C GLU A 546 20.44 -3.26 9.15
N LEU A 547 20.19 -4.09 10.14
CA LEU A 547 21.16 -4.46 11.17
C LEU A 547 22.23 -5.43 10.66
N PHE A 548 21.84 -6.43 9.84
CA PHE A 548 22.70 -7.60 9.61
C PHE A 548 22.98 -7.86 8.13
N ARG A 549 22.20 -7.35 7.17
CA ARG A 549 22.36 -7.66 5.75
C ARG A 549 23.01 -6.52 4.99
N GLN A 550 24.12 -6.81 4.32
CA GLN A 550 24.62 -5.94 3.24
C GLN A 550 24.01 -6.34 1.90
N PHE A 551 23.95 -5.41 0.96
CA PHE A 551 23.49 -5.70 -0.40
C PHE A 551 24.09 -4.74 -1.42
N ARG A 552 24.03 -5.13 -2.70
CA ARG A 552 24.47 -4.31 -3.82
C ARG A 552 23.32 -4.13 -4.81
N VAL A 553 23.09 -2.91 -5.26
CA VAL A 553 22.18 -2.61 -6.36
C VAL A 553 22.95 -1.76 -7.37
N GLY A 554 23.15 -2.28 -8.56
CA GLY A 554 24.03 -1.64 -9.54
C GLY A 554 25.47 -1.48 -8.99
N ASN A 555 25.97 -0.28 -9.01
CA ASN A 555 27.30 0.06 -8.49
C ASN A 555 27.30 0.45 -7.01
N VAL A 556 26.13 0.51 -6.37
CA VAL A 556 26.00 0.92 -4.98
C VAL A 556 26.04 -0.30 -4.06
N LEU A 557 27.06 -0.40 -3.22
CA LEU A 557 27.18 -1.36 -2.12
C LEU A 557 26.72 -0.68 -0.82
N THR A 558 25.67 -1.20 -0.22
CA THR A 558 25.16 -0.73 1.09
C THR A 558 25.55 -1.71 2.19
N LEU A 559 26.34 -1.26 3.15
CA LEU A 559 26.80 -2.04 4.29
C LEU A 559 25.72 -2.09 5.38
N ALA A 560 25.65 -3.21 6.08
CA ALA A 560 24.88 -3.37 7.30
C ALA A 560 25.46 -2.53 8.45
N ASN A 561 24.62 -2.28 9.48
CA ASN A 561 25.07 -1.63 10.71
C ASN A 561 24.29 -2.16 11.91
N ASN A 562 24.91 -3.02 12.72
CA ASN A 562 24.32 -3.60 13.90
C ASN A 562 24.17 -2.61 15.10
N GLN A 563 24.65 -1.37 14.93
CA GLN A 563 24.58 -0.32 15.95
C GLN A 563 23.38 0.64 15.73
N LEU A 564 22.54 0.39 14.74
CA LEU A 564 21.39 1.25 14.49
C LEU A 564 20.41 1.25 15.67
N GLY A 565 19.96 2.45 16.04
CA GLY A 565 18.89 2.66 17.01
C GLY A 565 17.55 2.96 16.34
N PRO A 566 16.43 2.93 17.11
CA PRO A 566 15.11 3.29 16.61
C PRO A 566 15.03 4.75 16.16
N GLU A 567 14.27 4.98 15.12
CA GLU A 567 13.85 6.29 14.66
C GLU A 567 12.64 6.76 15.48
N ARG A 568 12.57 8.05 15.76
CA ARG A 568 11.44 8.66 16.49
C ARG A 568 10.93 9.87 15.72
N LEU A 569 9.63 9.94 15.51
CA LEU A 569 8.94 11.05 14.87
C LEU A 569 8.08 11.78 15.90
N THR A 570 8.12 13.10 15.84
CA THR A 570 7.14 13.98 16.48
C THR A 570 6.63 14.95 15.43
N GLY A 571 5.33 15.05 15.28
CA GLY A 571 4.76 15.87 14.23
C GLY A 571 3.40 16.45 14.57
N GLY A 572 3.01 17.45 13.78
CA GLY A 572 1.71 18.08 13.82
C GLY A 572 1.12 18.24 12.43
N GLU A 573 -0.19 18.18 12.36
CA GLU A 573 -0.91 18.42 11.13
C GLU A 573 -2.20 19.22 11.41
N ALA A 574 -2.62 20.02 10.44
CA ALA A 574 -3.86 20.77 10.50
C ALA A 574 -4.52 20.78 9.12
N GLY A 575 -5.82 20.57 9.07
CA GLY A 575 -6.54 20.50 7.83
C GLY A 575 -7.91 21.17 7.86
N VAL A 576 -8.40 21.47 6.67
CA VAL A 576 -9.74 22.00 6.43
C VAL A 576 -10.40 21.17 5.33
N ASN A 577 -11.63 20.76 5.58
CA ASN A 577 -12.47 20.06 4.62
C ASN A 577 -13.66 20.96 4.25
N VAL A 578 -13.91 21.15 2.97
CA VAL A 578 -14.97 22.04 2.47
C VAL A 578 -15.81 21.32 1.43
N ALA A 579 -17.09 21.13 1.71
CA ALA A 579 -18.10 20.80 0.71
C ALA A 579 -18.53 22.10 0.00
N VAL A 580 -17.75 22.55 -0.99
CA VAL A 580 -17.99 23.81 -1.72
C VAL A 580 -19.38 23.82 -2.36
N ALA A 581 -19.78 22.68 -2.93
CA ALA A 581 -21.12 22.42 -3.46
C ALA A 581 -21.45 20.93 -3.19
N ARG A 582 -22.69 20.52 -3.48
CA ARG A 582 -23.09 19.09 -3.33
C ARG A 582 -22.25 18.13 -4.16
N ASN A 583 -21.62 18.61 -5.22
CA ASN A 583 -20.82 17.84 -6.16
C ASN A 583 -19.36 18.32 -6.24
N LEU A 584 -18.91 19.18 -5.33
CA LEU A 584 -17.54 19.69 -5.27
C LEU A 584 -17.06 19.70 -3.82
N THR A 585 -16.08 18.87 -3.52
CA THR A 585 -15.37 18.83 -2.24
C THR A 585 -13.93 19.26 -2.42
N TRP A 586 -13.38 19.95 -1.45
CA TRP A 586 -12.00 20.36 -1.39
C TRP A 586 -11.44 20.12 0.00
N ARG A 587 -10.21 19.59 0.06
CA ARG A 587 -9.48 19.37 1.32
C ARG A 587 -8.07 19.94 1.20
N THR A 588 -7.55 20.44 2.28
CA THR A 588 -6.16 20.85 2.38
C THR A 588 -5.63 20.53 3.77
N THR A 589 -4.37 20.08 3.83
CA THR A 589 -3.68 19.72 5.08
C THR A 589 -2.27 20.28 5.02
N TRP A 590 -1.89 21.02 6.04
CA TRP A 590 -0.52 21.35 6.37
C TRP A 590 0.03 20.29 7.36
N PHE A 591 1.30 19.96 7.24
CA PHE A 591 1.99 19.04 8.14
C PHE A 591 3.43 19.45 8.38
N ASP A 592 3.97 19.10 9.55
CA ASP A 592 5.37 19.29 9.94
C ASP A 592 5.80 18.12 10.84
N ASN A 593 6.82 17.39 10.40
CA ASN A 593 7.34 16.20 11.05
C ASN A 593 8.83 16.32 11.31
N HIS A 594 9.24 16.15 12.56
CA HIS A 594 10.62 16.06 12.99
C HIS A 594 10.97 14.61 13.31
N ILE A 595 12.00 14.08 12.66
CA ILE A 595 12.47 12.71 12.91
C ILE A 595 13.84 12.80 13.53
N THR A 596 14.01 12.24 14.72
CA THR A 596 15.29 12.08 15.40
C THR A 596 15.83 10.69 15.15
N ASN A 597 17.14 10.58 15.01
CA ASN A 597 17.86 9.34 14.67
C ASN A 597 17.36 8.66 13.38
N PRO A 598 17.01 9.39 12.29
CA PRO A 598 16.55 8.76 11.06
C PRO A 598 17.67 7.85 10.49
N VAL A 599 17.29 6.64 10.06
CA VAL A 599 18.22 5.75 9.36
C VAL A 599 18.31 6.16 7.90
N ALA A 600 19.51 6.51 7.47
CA ALA A 600 19.82 6.88 6.10
C ALA A 600 20.99 6.07 5.52
N ASN A 601 21.04 5.95 4.19
CA ASN A 601 22.19 5.41 3.50
C ASN A 601 23.21 6.54 3.30
N VAL A 602 24.28 6.52 4.10
CA VAL A 602 25.31 7.56 4.06
C VAL A 602 26.44 7.10 3.15
N THR A 603 26.83 7.93 2.20
CA THR A 603 27.95 7.67 1.27
C THR A 603 29.27 7.76 2.02
N LEU A 604 30.01 6.65 2.08
CA LEU A 604 31.35 6.57 2.70
C LEU A 604 32.46 6.83 1.70
N SER A 605 32.31 6.31 0.48
CA SER A 605 33.29 6.48 -0.59
C SER A 605 32.64 6.31 -1.96
N THR A 606 33.21 7.00 -2.95
CA THR A 606 32.80 6.89 -4.35
C THR A 606 34.05 6.61 -5.19
N THR A 607 33.99 5.53 -5.96
CA THR A 607 34.98 5.18 -6.99
C THR A 607 34.28 5.02 -8.33
N PRO A 608 34.97 5.01 -9.46
CA PRO A 608 34.33 4.75 -10.75
C PRO A 608 33.60 3.41 -10.84
N ALA A 609 34.03 2.41 -10.06
CA ALA A 609 33.42 1.08 -10.06
C ALA A 609 32.39 0.84 -8.97
N THR A 610 32.47 1.53 -7.83
CA THR A 610 31.63 1.24 -6.68
C THR A 610 31.42 2.49 -5.84
N ILE A 611 30.18 2.71 -5.44
CA ILE A 611 29.77 3.63 -4.39
C ILE A 611 29.52 2.78 -3.16
N THR A 612 30.27 3.06 -2.08
CA THR A 612 30.04 2.37 -0.80
C THR A 612 29.24 3.28 0.11
N GLN A 613 28.13 2.77 0.57
CA GLN A 613 27.26 3.40 1.55
C GLN A 613 27.15 2.53 2.80
N GLN A 614 26.76 3.14 3.91
CA GLN A 614 26.38 2.43 5.13
C GLN A 614 25.10 3.02 5.70
N ARG A 615 24.26 2.18 6.25
CA ARG A 615 23.12 2.64 7.02
C ARG A 615 23.59 3.25 8.33
N GLN A 616 23.23 4.50 8.58
CA GLN A 616 23.61 5.24 9.79
C GLN A 616 22.40 6.00 10.33
N ASN A 617 22.31 6.16 11.66
CA ASN A 617 21.41 7.12 12.24
C ASN A 617 22.02 8.52 12.06
N LEU A 618 21.30 9.41 11.39
CA LEU A 618 21.58 10.85 11.39
C LEU A 618 21.09 11.49 12.69
N GLY A 619 21.46 12.74 12.97
CA GLY A 619 20.93 13.48 14.12
C GLY A 619 19.43 13.73 14.00
N ALA A 620 19.02 14.48 12.98
CA ALA A 620 17.61 14.78 12.73
C ALA A 620 17.32 15.14 11.27
N THR A 621 16.05 14.91 10.88
CA THR A 621 15.48 15.40 9.62
C THR A 621 14.14 16.08 9.88
N GLN A 622 13.78 17.03 9.02
CA GLN A 622 12.46 17.69 9.04
C GLN A 622 11.78 17.51 7.69
N ILE A 623 10.51 17.16 7.74
CA ILE A 623 9.66 17.02 6.57
C ILE A 623 8.39 17.83 6.80
N TRP A 624 8.24 18.96 6.12
CA TRP A 624 7.04 19.78 6.21
C TRP A 624 6.47 20.11 4.83
N GLY A 625 5.18 20.34 4.78
CA GLY A 625 4.54 20.61 3.51
C GLY A 625 3.06 20.90 3.59
N VAL A 626 2.46 20.98 2.40
CA VAL A 626 1.04 21.17 2.21
C VAL A 626 0.56 20.17 1.16
N GLN A 627 -0.49 19.42 1.49
CA GLN A 627 -1.22 18.62 0.53
C GLN A 627 -2.63 19.17 0.33
N THR A 628 -3.15 19.05 -0.88
CA THR A 628 -4.51 19.45 -1.21
C THR A 628 -5.10 18.50 -2.24
N ASP A 629 -6.39 18.26 -2.14
CA ASP A 629 -7.13 17.52 -3.14
C ASP A 629 -8.54 18.09 -3.30
N ALA A 630 -9.08 17.93 -4.50
CA ALA A 630 -10.44 18.32 -4.82
C ALA A 630 -11.10 17.26 -5.70
N GLU A 631 -12.36 16.97 -5.42
CA GLU A 631 -13.21 16.11 -6.24
C GLU A 631 -14.39 16.89 -6.76
N TYR A 632 -14.60 16.81 -8.08
CA TYR A 632 -15.74 17.40 -8.76
C TYR A 632 -16.52 16.35 -9.56
N ARG A 633 -17.81 16.25 -9.30
CA ARG A 633 -18.74 15.34 -10.00
C ARG A 633 -19.69 16.12 -10.89
N ILE A 634 -19.81 15.72 -12.16
CA ILE A 634 -20.69 16.34 -13.14
C ILE A 634 -21.74 15.30 -13.54
N GLY A 635 -22.97 15.52 -13.11
CA GLY A 635 -24.05 14.54 -13.25
C GLY A 635 -23.72 13.24 -12.51
N GLN A 636 -24.08 12.12 -13.12
CA GLN A 636 -23.83 10.78 -12.58
C GLN A 636 -22.63 10.07 -13.22
N SER A 637 -22.13 10.59 -14.36
CA SER A 637 -21.17 9.88 -15.21
C SER A 637 -19.75 10.43 -15.13
N TRP A 638 -19.54 11.69 -14.78
CA TRP A 638 -18.22 12.30 -14.77
C TRP A 638 -17.71 12.55 -13.37
N ARG A 639 -16.46 12.16 -13.13
CA ARG A 639 -15.73 12.44 -11.91
C ARG A 639 -14.34 12.96 -12.25
N ILE A 640 -13.95 14.06 -11.63
CA ILE A 640 -12.64 14.69 -11.75
C ILE A 640 -12.05 14.76 -10.35
N VAL A 641 -10.85 14.25 -10.15
CA VAL A 641 -10.08 14.39 -8.91
C VAL A 641 -8.75 15.01 -9.25
N GLY A 642 -8.42 16.10 -8.57
CA GLY A 642 -7.10 16.70 -8.60
C GLY A 642 -6.45 16.62 -7.22
N ALA A 643 -5.19 16.22 -7.15
CA ALA A 643 -4.44 16.16 -5.90
C ALA A 643 -3.01 16.68 -6.10
N TYR A 644 -2.46 17.34 -5.08
CA TYR A 644 -1.14 17.94 -5.12
C TYR A 644 -0.50 17.91 -3.73
N ILE A 645 0.82 17.73 -3.69
CA ILE A 645 1.64 17.90 -2.49
C ILE A 645 2.87 18.74 -2.81
N TYR A 646 3.15 19.69 -1.93
CA TYR A 646 4.45 20.31 -1.74
C TYR A 646 5.12 19.69 -0.51
N ASP A 647 6.34 19.22 -0.66
CA ASP A 647 7.07 18.44 0.35
C ASP A 647 8.51 18.98 0.47
N ASN A 648 8.87 19.51 1.63
CA ASN A 648 10.21 19.98 1.92
C ASN A 648 10.86 19.07 2.96
N ALA A 649 11.61 18.10 2.49
CA ALA A 649 12.27 17.09 3.29
C ALA A 649 13.78 17.32 3.33
N THR A 650 14.33 17.70 4.48
CA THR A 650 15.75 18.09 4.64
C THR A 650 16.40 17.47 5.88
N VAL A 651 17.72 17.33 5.81
CA VAL A 651 18.55 17.00 6.97
C VAL A 651 18.74 18.26 7.81
N THR A 652 18.31 18.23 9.07
CA THR A 652 18.47 19.36 10.01
C THR A 652 19.63 19.18 10.98
N ASP A 653 20.02 17.90 11.23
CA ASP A 653 21.20 17.55 12.00
C ASP A 653 21.85 16.29 11.42
N GLY A 654 23.10 16.36 10.98
CA GLY A 654 23.89 15.24 10.48
C GLY A 654 24.62 14.44 11.57
N GLY A 655 24.56 14.87 12.83
CA GLY A 655 25.45 14.41 13.87
C GLY A 655 26.91 14.84 13.63
N ILE A 656 27.83 14.34 14.43
CA ILE A 656 29.25 14.75 14.34
C ILE A 656 29.88 14.31 13.01
N ALA A 657 29.59 13.09 12.56
CA ALA A 657 30.22 12.49 11.38
C ALA A 657 29.70 13.06 10.04
N ASN A 658 28.45 13.51 9.98
CA ASN A 658 27.75 13.81 8.73
C ASN A 658 27.29 15.27 8.66
N ARG A 659 28.00 16.22 9.30
CA ARG A 659 27.66 17.65 9.32
C ARG A 659 27.51 18.26 7.93
N ALA A 660 28.23 17.76 6.94
CA ALA A 660 28.16 18.21 5.55
C ALA A 660 26.80 17.94 4.90
N LEU A 661 25.97 17.04 5.45
CA LEU A 661 24.64 16.74 4.94
C LEU A 661 23.57 17.72 5.41
N VAL A 662 23.86 18.57 6.40
CA VAL A 662 22.89 19.53 6.94
C VAL A 662 22.45 20.52 5.86
N GLY A 663 21.15 20.64 5.66
CA GLY A 663 20.53 21.45 4.62
C GLY A 663 20.27 20.70 3.30
N ASN A 664 20.84 19.50 3.09
CA ASN A 664 20.57 18.69 1.93
C ASN A 664 19.15 18.13 1.97
N PHE A 665 18.58 17.98 0.77
CA PHE A 665 17.30 17.30 0.60
C PHE A 665 17.44 15.79 0.74
N LEU A 666 16.44 15.18 1.33
CA LEU A 666 16.39 13.72 1.42
C LEU A 666 16.30 13.12 0.02
N PRO A 667 17.10 12.07 -0.27
CA PRO A 667 17.07 11.40 -1.56
C PRO A 667 15.69 10.85 -1.88
N GLN A 668 15.34 10.81 -3.17
CA GLN A 668 14.09 10.21 -3.67
C GLN A 668 12.78 10.87 -3.20
N VAL A 669 12.84 12.07 -2.63
CA VAL A 669 11.67 12.87 -2.26
C VAL A 669 11.56 14.06 -3.20
N PRO A 670 10.59 14.08 -4.14
CA PRO A 670 10.34 15.24 -4.98
C PRO A 670 9.62 16.34 -4.22
N LYS A 671 10.04 17.60 -4.39
CA LYS A 671 9.37 18.75 -3.76
C LYS A 671 7.93 18.95 -4.19
N HIS A 672 7.61 18.58 -5.41
CA HIS A 672 6.30 18.79 -6.03
C HIS A 672 5.82 17.50 -6.65
N ARG A 673 4.62 17.07 -6.28
CA ARG A 673 3.91 15.99 -6.93
C ARG A 673 2.46 16.37 -7.12
N GLY A 674 1.87 15.91 -8.20
CA GLY A 674 0.45 16.11 -8.46
C GLY A 674 -0.16 14.95 -9.24
N SER A 675 -1.46 14.83 -9.16
CA SER A 675 -2.24 13.91 -9.98
C SER A 675 -3.56 14.54 -10.40
N ILE A 676 -4.01 14.16 -11.59
CA ILE A 676 -5.34 14.50 -12.09
C ILE A 676 -5.98 13.22 -12.59
N GLN A 677 -7.16 12.90 -12.11
CA GLN A 677 -7.97 11.77 -12.53
C GLN A 677 -9.25 12.27 -13.18
N LEU A 678 -9.50 11.89 -14.41
CA LEU A 678 -10.73 12.14 -15.12
C LEU A 678 -11.40 10.79 -15.42
N ALA A 679 -12.57 10.54 -14.89
CA ALA A 679 -13.33 9.34 -15.15
C ALA A 679 -14.69 9.66 -15.74
N TYR A 680 -15.03 8.93 -16.79
CA TYR A 680 -16.37 8.85 -17.37
C TYR A 680 -16.88 7.42 -17.19
N ALA A 681 -17.99 7.25 -16.53
CA ALA A 681 -18.59 5.95 -16.28
C ALA A 681 -20.05 5.95 -16.76
N ASP A 682 -20.33 5.25 -17.84
CA ASP A 682 -21.67 4.94 -18.31
C ASP A 682 -21.72 3.45 -18.72
N PRO A 683 -22.34 2.60 -17.88
CA PRO A 683 -22.40 1.15 -18.12
C PRO A 683 -23.08 0.76 -19.44
N ARG A 684 -23.89 1.64 -20.02
CA ARG A 684 -24.61 1.41 -21.31
C ARG A 684 -23.74 1.76 -22.51
N LEU A 685 -22.79 2.69 -22.34
CA LEU A 685 -21.93 3.17 -23.40
C LEU A 685 -20.50 2.66 -23.27
N ILE A 686 -19.74 3.25 -22.38
CA ILE A 686 -18.31 2.99 -22.16
C ILE A 686 -17.87 3.59 -20.83
N ASN A 687 -16.91 2.96 -20.18
CA ASN A 687 -16.15 3.59 -19.10
C ASN A 687 -14.80 4.00 -19.64
N VAL A 688 -14.36 5.21 -19.33
CA VAL A 688 -13.04 5.74 -19.68
C VAL A 688 -12.44 6.42 -18.46
N ALA A 689 -11.18 6.14 -18.18
CA ALA A 689 -10.43 6.90 -17.17
C ALA A 689 -9.09 7.36 -17.74
N ILE A 690 -8.71 8.59 -17.39
CA ILE A 690 -7.44 9.22 -17.75
C ILE A 690 -6.78 9.65 -16.45
N GLY A 691 -5.57 9.17 -16.21
CA GLY A 691 -4.73 9.56 -15.08
C GLY A 691 -3.53 10.36 -15.57
N ILE A 692 -3.26 11.50 -14.95
CA ILE A 692 -2.06 12.30 -15.18
C ILE A 692 -1.30 12.36 -13.87
N GLN A 693 -0.02 12.02 -13.90
CA GLN A 693 0.88 12.09 -12.76
C GLN A 693 2.01 13.06 -13.08
N LEU A 694 2.27 13.97 -12.15
CA LEU A 694 3.27 15.04 -12.27
C LEU A 694 4.31 14.85 -11.17
N TYR A 695 5.58 14.81 -11.54
CA TYR A 695 6.70 14.67 -10.63
C TYR A 695 7.69 15.81 -10.85
N GLY A 696 8.05 16.51 -9.78
CA GLY A 696 9.13 17.50 -9.79
C GLY A 696 10.52 16.86 -9.74
N LEU A 697 11.53 17.73 -9.72
CA LEU A 697 12.92 17.35 -9.49
C LEU A 697 13.06 16.68 -8.12
N GLN A 698 13.94 15.66 -8.03
CA GLN A 698 14.37 15.02 -6.78
C GLN A 698 15.84 14.66 -6.87
N TYR A 699 16.50 14.50 -5.72
CA TYR A 699 17.88 14.05 -5.65
C TYR A 699 17.97 12.53 -5.53
N ASP A 700 19.04 11.96 -6.09
CA ASP A 700 19.29 10.50 -6.06
C ASP A 700 20.24 10.08 -4.92
N ASP A 701 20.95 11.03 -4.34
CA ASP A 701 21.99 10.77 -3.34
C ASP A 701 21.85 11.74 -2.13
N ASP A 702 22.47 11.34 -1.02
CA ASP A 702 22.52 12.07 0.24
C ASP A 702 23.31 13.39 0.16
N GLN A 703 24.24 13.51 -0.79
CA GLN A 703 25.07 14.70 -0.98
C GLN A 703 24.42 15.71 -1.91
N ASN A 704 23.34 15.36 -2.63
CA ASN A 704 22.64 16.16 -3.63
C ASN A 704 23.55 16.61 -4.80
N ILE A 705 24.52 15.80 -5.19
CA ILE A 705 25.51 16.16 -6.21
C ILE A 705 25.44 15.32 -7.49
N ARG A 706 24.82 14.13 -7.45
CA ARG A 706 24.72 13.28 -8.62
C ARG A 706 23.77 13.84 -9.66
N ALA A 707 24.13 13.72 -10.91
CA ALA A 707 23.36 14.19 -12.04
C ALA A 707 23.23 13.07 -13.09
N VAL A 708 22.18 13.10 -13.87
CA VAL A 708 22.01 12.29 -15.08
C VAL A 708 23.02 12.76 -16.13
N GLN A 709 23.60 11.83 -16.89
CA GLN A 709 24.59 12.15 -17.90
C GLN A 709 23.98 12.95 -19.06
N PRO A 710 24.71 13.95 -19.61
CA PRO A 710 24.19 14.80 -20.69
C PRO A 710 23.70 14.01 -21.92
N ALA A 711 24.37 12.92 -22.28
CA ALA A 711 23.97 12.07 -23.41
C ALA A 711 22.60 11.43 -23.16
N ALA A 712 22.38 10.87 -21.97
CA ALA A 712 21.11 10.28 -21.58
C ALA A 712 19.98 11.31 -21.53
N LEU A 713 20.26 12.52 -20.99
CA LEU A 713 19.30 13.64 -21.02
C LEU A 713 18.86 14.00 -22.44
N THR A 714 19.83 14.10 -23.37
CA THR A 714 19.55 14.44 -24.77
C THR A 714 18.70 13.39 -25.45
N GLU A 715 19.00 12.11 -25.26
CA GLU A 715 18.21 11.00 -25.82
C GLU A 715 16.77 10.99 -25.31
N ALA A 716 16.58 11.28 -24.02
CA ALA A 716 15.27 11.37 -23.36
C ALA A 716 14.51 12.68 -23.66
N GLY A 717 15.10 13.61 -24.43
CA GLY A 717 14.49 14.87 -24.81
C GLY A 717 14.52 15.97 -23.73
N TYR A 718 15.38 15.85 -22.72
CA TYR A 718 15.62 16.89 -21.71
C TYR A 718 16.71 17.87 -22.14
N ALA A 719 16.76 19.03 -21.49
CA ALA A 719 17.88 19.95 -21.64
C ALA A 719 19.19 19.32 -21.11
N THR A 720 20.31 19.60 -21.77
CA THR A 720 21.62 19.02 -21.43
C THR A 720 22.24 19.56 -20.15
N THR A 721 21.68 20.59 -19.57
CA THR A 721 22.17 21.26 -18.36
C THR A 721 21.06 21.41 -17.31
N ILE A 722 20.72 20.28 -16.65
CA ILE A 722 19.65 20.33 -15.61
C ILE A 722 20.22 20.51 -14.20
N GLY A 723 21.53 20.28 -14.00
CA GLY A 723 22.15 20.30 -12.67
C GLY A 723 21.97 19.00 -11.90
N PRO A 724 22.35 18.94 -10.62
CA PRO A 724 22.19 17.74 -9.80
C PRO A 724 20.74 17.29 -9.66
N GLY A 725 20.53 15.98 -9.57
CA GLY A 725 19.25 15.34 -9.35
C GLY A 725 18.66 14.69 -10.61
N LEU A 726 17.48 14.11 -10.41
CA LEU A 726 16.66 13.48 -11.43
C LEU A 726 15.60 14.47 -11.90
N PRO A 727 15.51 14.74 -13.22
CA PRO A 727 14.55 15.72 -13.74
C PRO A 727 13.10 15.34 -13.46
N GLY A 728 12.23 16.34 -13.42
CA GLY A 728 10.79 16.15 -13.34
C GLY A 728 10.22 15.53 -14.62
N TYR A 729 9.05 14.90 -14.51
CA TYR A 729 8.39 14.27 -15.63
C TYR A 729 6.87 14.20 -15.45
N THR A 730 6.17 13.87 -16.55
CA THR A 730 4.71 13.72 -16.56
C THR A 730 4.36 12.38 -17.20
N ILE A 731 3.53 11.59 -16.53
CA ILE A 731 2.99 10.34 -17.06
C ILE A 731 1.49 10.52 -17.30
N VAL A 732 1.02 10.01 -18.42
CA VAL A 732 -0.39 9.97 -18.79
C VAL A 732 -0.80 8.51 -18.98
N ASP A 733 -1.78 8.07 -18.23
CA ASP A 733 -2.36 6.74 -18.29
C ASP A 733 -3.79 6.82 -18.78
N VAL A 734 -4.22 5.86 -19.59
CA VAL A 734 -5.57 5.82 -20.13
C VAL A 734 -6.11 4.41 -20.05
N THR A 735 -7.36 4.26 -19.66
CA THR A 735 -8.07 2.99 -19.72
C THR A 735 -9.47 3.20 -20.30
N ALA A 736 -9.95 2.20 -21.01
CA ALA A 736 -11.32 2.16 -21.49
C ALA A 736 -11.88 0.75 -21.29
N SER A 737 -13.14 0.66 -20.89
CA SER A 737 -13.83 -0.61 -20.81
C SER A 737 -15.29 -0.49 -21.27
N ARG A 738 -15.80 -1.60 -21.80
CA ARG A 738 -17.21 -1.70 -22.22
C ARG A 738 -17.80 -3.02 -21.81
N ARG A 739 -18.95 -2.95 -21.15
CA ARG A 739 -19.72 -4.13 -20.81
C ARG A 739 -20.50 -4.65 -22.04
N ILE A 740 -20.42 -5.94 -22.29
CA ILE A 740 -21.09 -6.64 -23.38
C ILE A 740 -22.03 -7.68 -22.77
N GLY A 741 -23.33 -7.37 -22.74
CA GLY A 741 -24.31 -8.19 -22.04
C GLY A 741 -24.09 -8.14 -20.51
N ARG A 742 -24.41 -9.22 -19.81
CA ARG A 742 -24.40 -9.27 -18.35
C ARG A 742 -23.09 -9.81 -17.78
N ASN A 743 -22.36 -10.59 -18.54
CA ASN A 743 -21.26 -11.42 -18.05
C ASN A 743 -19.90 -11.04 -18.60
N PHE A 744 -19.82 -10.20 -19.61
CA PHE A 744 -18.57 -9.85 -20.29
C PHE A 744 -18.28 -8.37 -20.21
N GLU A 745 -17.03 -8.03 -19.96
CA GLU A 745 -16.49 -6.69 -20.10
C GLU A 745 -15.18 -6.79 -20.88
N VAL A 746 -15.08 -6.03 -21.98
CA VAL A 746 -13.83 -5.88 -22.74
C VAL A 746 -13.15 -4.62 -22.24
N PHE A 747 -11.84 -4.68 -22.00
CA PHE A 747 -11.07 -3.53 -21.57
C PHE A 747 -9.74 -3.42 -22.28
N ALA A 748 -9.22 -2.21 -22.34
CA ALA A 748 -7.88 -1.90 -22.78
C ALA A 748 -7.30 -0.78 -21.92
N GLY A 749 -6.00 -0.83 -21.66
CA GLY A 749 -5.28 0.16 -20.88
C GLY A 749 -3.92 0.49 -21.47
N VAL A 750 -3.50 1.72 -21.27
CA VAL A 750 -2.17 2.21 -21.67
C VAL A 750 -1.58 2.95 -20.48
N GLN A 751 -0.46 2.48 -19.97
CA GLN A 751 0.39 3.22 -19.04
C GLN A 751 1.44 3.99 -19.84
N ASN A 752 1.80 5.20 -19.38
CA ASN A 752 2.74 6.09 -20.05
C ASN A 752 2.41 6.28 -21.54
N LEU A 753 1.19 6.75 -21.83
CA LEU A 753 0.66 6.93 -23.19
C LEU A 753 1.63 7.70 -24.10
N LEU A 754 2.28 8.74 -23.56
CA LEU A 754 3.20 9.60 -24.31
C LEU A 754 4.58 8.96 -24.51
N ASN A 755 4.83 7.78 -23.93
CA ASN A 755 6.12 7.10 -23.89
C ASN A 755 7.26 8.02 -23.41
N GLN A 756 6.96 8.84 -22.39
CA GLN A 756 7.96 9.72 -21.79
C GLN A 756 9.05 8.88 -21.12
N GLU A 757 10.29 9.03 -21.55
CA GLU A 757 11.42 8.49 -20.83
C GLU A 757 11.73 9.37 -19.62
N TYR A 758 11.92 8.77 -18.46
CA TYR A 758 12.21 9.46 -17.21
C TYR A 758 13.22 8.69 -16.36
N PHE A 759 13.99 9.42 -15.57
CA PHE A 759 15.08 8.84 -14.79
C PHE A 759 14.63 8.51 -13.36
N VAL A 760 15.10 7.37 -12.85
CA VAL A 760 14.77 6.82 -11.53
C VAL A 760 15.99 6.66 -10.62
N ALA A 761 17.19 6.61 -11.19
CA ALA A 761 18.46 6.58 -10.48
C ALA A 761 19.61 7.00 -11.41
N THR A 762 20.76 7.33 -10.81
CA THR A 762 22.04 7.58 -11.52
C THR A 762 23.04 6.45 -11.26
N GLN A 763 24.04 6.31 -12.14
CA GLN A 763 25.21 5.39 -11.99
C GLN A 763 24.85 3.88 -11.93
N PRO A 764 24.31 3.29 -12.99
CA PRO A 764 24.04 3.90 -14.29
C PRO A 764 22.75 4.70 -14.27
N ASP A 765 22.60 5.61 -15.25
CA ASP A 765 21.35 6.31 -15.45
C ASP A 765 20.25 5.30 -15.75
N THR A 766 19.37 5.15 -14.78
CA THR A 766 18.31 4.15 -14.81
C THR A 766 17.00 4.81 -15.19
N ILE A 767 16.33 4.24 -16.20
CA ILE A 767 15.07 4.75 -16.72
C ILE A 767 13.86 4.03 -16.11
N GLY A 768 12.74 4.74 -16.07
CA GLY A 768 11.49 4.21 -15.57
C GLY A 768 10.72 3.39 -16.60
N THR A 769 9.48 3.08 -16.28
CA THR A 769 8.59 2.23 -17.09
C THR A 769 8.27 2.89 -18.42
N PRO A 770 8.54 2.24 -19.57
CA PRO A 770 8.13 2.73 -20.88
C PRO A 770 6.62 2.63 -21.04
N ARG A 771 6.11 2.99 -22.24
CA ARG A 771 4.72 2.77 -22.57
C ARG A 771 4.38 1.27 -22.54
N LEU A 772 3.40 0.92 -21.70
CA LEU A 772 2.85 -0.43 -21.61
C LEU A 772 1.37 -0.39 -22.04
N VAL A 773 1.02 -1.27 -22.98
CA VAL A 773 -0.36 -1.43 -23.45
C VAL A 773 -0.82 -2.81 -23.03
N ASN A 774 -2.00 -2.92 -22.46
CA ASN A 774 -2.65 -4.18 -22.14
C ASN A 774 -4.12 -4.16 -22.56
N GLY A 775 -4.69 -5.33 -22.74
CA GLY A 775 -6.11 -5.48 -23.03
C GLY A 775 -6.57 -6.90 -22.73
N GLY A 776 -7.85 -7.04 -22.50
CA GLY A 776 -8.39 -8.33 -22.12
C GLY A 776 -9.92 -8.34 -22.00
N VAL A 777 -10.39 -9.41 -21.42
CA VAL A 777 -11.80 -9.61 -21.16
C VAL A 777 -11.98 -10.00 -19.69
N ARG A 778 -12.91 -9.34 -19.01
CA ARG A 778 -13.42 -9.78 -17.71
C ARG A 778 -14.70 -10.57 -17.92
N VAL A 779 -14.74 -11.78 -17.42
CA VAL A 779 -15.89 -12.67 -17.49
C VAL A 779 -16.39 -12.94 -16.10
N ARG A 780 -17.62 -12.54 -15.80
CA ARG A 780 -18.23 -12.74 -14.48
C ARG A 780 -19.51 -13.56 -14.58
N PHE A 781 -19.56 -14.64 -13.85
CA PHE A 781 -20.74 -15.49 -13.67
C PHE A 781 -21.19 -15.37 -12.21
N SER A 782 -22.44 -14.96 -11.99
CA SER A 782 -23.04 -14.97 -10.65
C SER A 782 -24.32 -15.78 -10.70
N ALA A 783 -24.57 -16.61 -9.69
CA ALA A 783 -25.86 -17.31 -9.58
C ALA A 783 -26.98 -16.28 -9.37
N ARG A 784 -28.11 -16.56 -10.03
CA ARG A 784 -29.35 -15.82 -9.83
C ARG A 784 -30.01 -16.20 -8.51
#